data_64c577389316ae264b0311ba6c3ec4ac
#
_entry.id   64c577389316ae264b0311ba6c3ec4ac
#
_cell.length_a   1.000
_cell.length_b   1.000
_cell.length_c   1.000
_cell.angle_alpha   90.00
_cell.angle_beta   90.00
_cell.angle_gamma   90.00
#
_symmetry.space_group_name_H-M   'P 1'
#
loop_
_entity.id
_entity.type
_entity.pdbx_description
1 polymer ?
#
loop_
_entity_poly.entity_id
_entity_poly.type
_entity_poly.pdbx_seq_one_letter_code
_entity_poly.pdbx_strand_id
1 'polypeptide(L)'
;MTREKRAGRNTVAAKKKKKKYRGFWIFVKVQFVLSLLVLGGLGYYVLGGYASEVSSIRKEADSLVRNSTEETFRRYRTSVVYAADGSVISRLNDQGASYYLKRDEIPQPVIDAVVCMEDQRFYQHRGVDFRALVRAAKSLLENRKITQGGSTITMQLARNVFLTQEKTWQRKVEEIFIAQNLEKKYTKDQILEFYLNNIYYGNGYYGIGAAGRGYFDSEVGELDLSQIAFLCAVPNNPTVYDPVTHMDHAVERRDRILGKMRDDGKITQMAYAAAVAENITLKRPEAMEKNNYVETYAYYCATRALMEQEGFVFRYQFATEDEREAYEQAYSESYSECQKQLYTEGYQIYTSFDLQLQEELQAAVDDTLSGFTEKNDEGVYDLQGAAVCIDNDNGYVRAMVGGREQDFDGYTLNRAYQSYRQPGSAIKPLTVYTPSFERNYTPESIVVDEPVEDGPKNANGTYLGNVTVRTAVEKSINTIAWKLYEELTPQAGLSYLENMHFSRLDAADYVPATALGGFTNGVSPLEMAAGYAALANDGVYREPTCIMRITGDDGADVYLAAQEEQEVYRQNAARMMTDVLKGVFTNGTGRGLGLSDMPCAGKTGTTNDHKDGWLAGYTRYYTTSVWVGYDMPKEMDSLMGNTYPGKIWQTFMEQAHEGLEWLDFLPYTQIPDASSGGTDAEDAATDEGSAQEETPAENGDMLQENVTDTTDTPQGSTTDVPASSQENTSDAAQGDASQSAGENASDTPQETAPEAP
;
A
#
# COMPACT_ATOMS: atom_id res chain seq x y z
N MET A 1 -98.84 2.83 7.85
CA MET A 1 -97.53 3.56 8.10
C MET A 1 -96.65 2.89 9.17
N THR A 2 -96.69 1.59 9.37
CA THR A 2 -95.94 0.95 10.49
C THR A 2 -95.16 -0.30 10.11
N ARG A 3 -95.01 -0.67 8.81
CA ARG A 3 -94.18 -1.82 8.38
C ARG A 3 -92.82 -1.44 7.72
N GLU A 4 -92.67 -0.25 7.18
CA GLU A 4 -91.36 0.19 6.52
C GLU A 4 -90.29 0.67 7.50
N LYS A 5 -90.64 1.15 8.70
CA LYS A 5 -89.62 1.59 9.70
C LYS A 5 -88.94 0.45 10.44
N ARG A 6 -89.45 -0.81 10.37
CA ARG A 6 -88.78 -1.97 10.99
C ARG A 6 -87.77 -2.64 10.09
N ALA A 7 -87.89 -2.58 8.76
CA ALA A 7 -86.95 -3.14 7.81
C ALA A 7 -85.67 -2.30 7.71
N GLY A 8 -85.72 -0.97 7.81
CA GLY A 8 -84.58 -0.06 7.76
C GLY A 8 -83.64 -0.15 8.98
N ARG A 9 -84.15 -0.49 10.18
CA ARG A 9 -83.33 -0.64 11.40
C ARG A 9 -82.52 -1.94 11.43
N ASN A 10 -83.03 -3.03 10.84
CA ASN A 10 -82.28 -4.30 10.81
C ASN A 10 -81.19 -4.32 9.77
N THR A 11 -81.32 -3.58 8.66
CA THR A 11 -80.29 -3.47 7.64
C THR A 11 -79.09 -2.59 8.07
N VAL A 12 -79.33 -1.53 8.87
CA VAL A 12 -78.24 -0.66 9.39
C VAL A 12 -77.48 -1.38 10.52
N ALA A 13 -78.18 -2.17 11.37
CA ALA A 13 -77.49 -2.95 12.41
C ALA A 13 -76.66 -4.10 11.83
N ALA A 14 -77.12 -4.76 10.75
CA ALA A 14 -76.38 -5.80 10.06
C ALA A 14 -75.09 -5.25 9.32
N LYS A 15 -75.20 -4.07 8.72
CA LYS A 15 -74.03 -3.39 8.09
C LYS A 15 -73.02 -2.93 9.13
N LYS A 16 -73.36 -2.46 10.31
CA LYS A 16 -72.46 -2.09 11.38
C LYS A 16 -71.73 -3.32 11.99
N LYS A 17 -72.42 -4.45 12.13
CA LYS A 17 -71.75 -5.69 12.60
C LYS A 17 -70.75 -6.21 11.60
N LYS A 18 -71.00 -6.22 10.28
CA LYS A 18 -70.01 -6.65 9.26
C LYS A 18 -68.79 -5.76 9.22
N LYS A 19 -68.82 -4.46 9.46
CA LYS A 19 -67.67 -3.57 9.52
C LYS A 19 -66.79 -3.84 10.75
N LYS A 20 -67.36 -4.21 11.92
CA LYS A 20 -66.66 -4.49 13.16
C LYS A 20 -65.80 -5.77 13.06
N TYR A 21 -66.26 -6.77 12.33
CA TYR A 21 -65.47 -8.02 12.10
C TYR A 21 -64.45 -7.91 10.96
N ARG A 22 -64.64 -6.98 10.03
CA ARG A 22 -63.68 -6.80 8.92
C ARG A 22 -62.28 -6.32 9.39
N GLY A 23 -62.16 -5.42 10.36
CA GLY A 23 -60.94 -4.98 10.99
C GLY A 23 -60.25 -6.11 11.75
N PHE A 24 -61.02 -6.90 12.49
CA PHE A 24 -60.49 -8.08 13.19
C PHE A 24 -59.91 -9.13 12.23
N TRP A 25 -60.62 -9.45 11.14
CA TRP A 25 -60.11 -10.39 10.15
C TRP A 25 -58.89 -9.86 9.35
N ILE A 26 -58.78 -8.54 9.11
CA ILE A 26 -57.60 -7.93 8.55
C ILE A 26 -56.44 -8.08 9.55
N PHE A 27 -56.62 -7.79 10.81
CA PHE A 27 -55.60 -7.97 11.85
C PHE A 27 -55.15 -9.44 11.94
N VAL A 28 -56.05 -10.39 11.96
CA VAL A 28 -55.73 -11.84 11.97
C VAL A 28 -54.94 -12.24 10.73
N LYS A 29 -55.30 -11.74 9.52
CA LYS A 29 -54.59 -12.02 8.28
C LYS A 29 -53.16 -11.41 8.32
N VAL A 30 -53.01 -10.20 8.82
CA VAL A 30 -51.68 -9.55 8.98
C VAL A 30 -50.80 -10.33 9.95
N GLN A 31 -51.40 -10.75 11.12
CA GLN A 31 -50.67 -11.59 12.08
C GLN A 31 -50.26 -12.95 11.48
N PHE A 32 -51.15 -13.57 10.70
CA PHE A 32 -50.87 -14.84 10.02
C PHE A 32 -49.75 -14.70 8.99
N VAL A 33 -49.78 -13.63 8.16
CA VAL A 33 -48.69 -13.34 7.20
C VAL A 33 -47.38 -13.06 7.92
N LEU A 34 -47.40 -12.27 8.99
CA LEU A 34 -46.21 -12.02 9.83
C LEU A 34 -45.65 -13.32 10.43
N SER A 35 -46.54 -14.20 10.92
CA SER A 35 -46.12 -15.52 11.44
C SER A 35 -45.49 -16.40 10.35
N LEU A 36 -46.05 -16.40 9.13
CA LEU A 36 -45.49 -17.13 7.99
C LEU A 36 -44.11 -16.57 7.57
N LEU A 37 -43.95 -15.25 7.58
CA LEU A 37 -42.65 -14.60 7.30
C LEU A 37 -41.63 -14.96 8.37
N VAL A 38 -42.01 -14.98 9.66
CA VAL A 38 -41.14 -15.40 10.76
C VAL A 38 -40.77 -16.89 10.64
N LEU A 39 -41.72 -17.75 10.34
CA LEU A 39 -41.46 -19.18 10.14
C LEU A 39 -40.62 -19.45 8.91
N GLY A 40 -40.85 -18.73 7.80
CA GLY A 40 -40.05 -18.80 6.59
C GLY A 40 -38.60 -18.32 6.85
N GLY A 41 -38.43 -17.21 7.57
CA GLY A 41 -37.12 -16.72 8.01
C GLY A 41 -36.40 -17.69 8.94
N LEU A 42 -37.13 -18.33 9.87
CA LEU A 42 -36.56 -19.34 10.76
C LEU A 42 -36.14 -20.60 9.98
N GLY A 43 -36.99 -21.03 9.02
CA GLY A 43 -36.64 -22.13 8.12
C GLY A 43 -35.39 -21.85 7.27
N TYR A 44 -35.30 -20.68 6.70
CA TYR A 44 -34.11 -20.23 5.95
C TYR A 44 -32.86 -20.20 6.84
N TYR A 45 -32.96 -19.65 8.07
CA TYR A 45 -31.87 -19.61 9.03
C TYR A 45 -31.33 -21.00 9.39
N VAL A 46 -32.21 -21.97 9.61
CA VAL A 46 -31.83 -23.35 9.98
C VAL A 46 -31.35 -24.14 8.77
N LEU A 47 -32.07 -24.11 7.65
CA LEU A 47 -31.78 -24.90 6.44
C LEU A 47 -30.58 -24.32 5.64
N GLY A 48 -30.35 -23.01 5.73
CA GLY A 48 -29.21 -22.33 5.10
C GLY A 48 -27.87 -22.50 5.83
N GLY A 49 -27.83 -23.30 6.92
CA GLY A 49 -26.59 -23.54 7.68
C GLY A 49 -26.19 -22.41 8.65
N TYR A 50 -26.86 -21.26 8.61
CA TYR A 50 -26.53 -20.11 9.46
C TYR A 50 -26.63 -20.39 10.97
N ALA A 51 -27.47 -21.32 11.37
CA ALA A 51 -27.61 -21.70 12.78
C ALA A 51 -26.34 -22.40 13.31
N SER A 52 -25.68 -23.23 12.50
CA SER A 52 -24.42 -23.89 12.87
C SER A 52 -23.27 -22.89 12.92
N GLU A 53 -23.22 -21.97 11.96
CA GLU A 53 -22.22 -20.92 11.87
C GLU A 53 -22.31 -19.95 13.06
N VAL A 54 -23.48 -19.42 13.37
CA VAL A 54 -23.70 -18.58 14.56
C VAL A 54 -23.40 -19.31 15.86
N SER A 55 -23.64 -20.66 15.92
CA SER A 55 -23.27 -21.45 17.09
C SER A 55 -21.75 -21.60 17.23
N SER A 56 -21.01 -21.69 16.12
CA SER A 56 -19.53 -21.70 16.12
C SER A 56 -18.99 -20.37 16.60
N ILE A 57 -19.41 -19.28 15.98
CA ILE A 57 -19.06 -17.90 16.35
C ILE A 57 -19.29 -17.66 17.86
N ARG A 58 -20.43 -18.10 18.37
CA ARG A 58 -20.75 -17.97 19.80
C ARG A 58 -19.77 -18.72 20.70
N LYS A 59 -19.36 -19.95 20.33
CA LYS A 59 -18.41 -20.74 21.11
C LYS A 59 -17.04 -20.09 21.11
N GLU A 60 -16.64 -19.55 19.99
CA GLU A 60 -15.38 -18.82 19.84
C GLU A 60 -15.36 -17.55 20.70
N ALA A 61 -16.38 -16.70 20.60
CA ALA A 61 -16.59 -15.53 21.45
C ALA A 61 -16.59 -15.89 22.96
N ASP A 62 -17.23 -17.02 23.35
CA ASP A 62 -17.21 -17.50 24.73
C ASP A 62 -15.79 -17.93 25.16
N SER A 63 -15.00 -18.51 24.26
CA SER A 63 -13.60 -18.92 24.53
C SER A 63 -12.68 -17.71 24.67
N LEU A 64 -12.73 -16.76 23.73
CA LEU A 64 -11.92 -15.54 23.73
C LEU A 64 -12.08 -14.77 25.05
N VAL A 65 -13.32 -14.49 25.44
CA VAL A 65 -13.58 -13.73 26.67
C VAL A 65 -13.25 -14.55 27.93
N ARG A 66 -13.48 -15.86 27.92
CA ARG A 66 -13.13 -16.73 29.06
C ARG A 66 -11.64 -16.67 29.36
N ASN A 67 -10.83 -16.74 28.32
CA ASN A 67 -9.36 -16.76 28.41
C ASN A 67 -8.75 -15.35 28.62
N SER A 68 -9.51 -14.25 28.36
CA SER A 68 -9.00 -12.90 28.56
C SER A 68 -8.71 -12.61 30.04
N THR A 69 -7.69 -11.84 30.31
CA THR A 69 -7.32 -11.30 31.64
C THR A 69 -7.26 -9.78 31.56
N GLU A 70 -6.97 -9.08 32.65
CA GLU A 70 -6.69 -7.65 32.57
C GLU A 70 -5.49 -7.34 31.70
N GLU A 71 -4.49 -8.22 31.65
CA GLU A 71 -3.33 -8.10 30.76
C GLU A 71 -3.72 -8.13 29.28
N THR A 72 -4.79 -8.83 28.91
CA THR A 72 -5.33 -8.81 27.54
C THR A 72 -5.66 -7.39 27.05
N PHE A 73 -5.97 -6.48 27.98
CA PHE A 73 -6.31 -5.08 27.68
C PHE A 73 -5.17 -4.10 27.98
N ARG A 74 -4.01 -4.60 28.44
CA ARG A 74 -2.82 -3.79 28.76
C ARG A 74 -1.69 -3.98 27.75
N ARG A 75 -1.97 -4.58 26.59
CA ARG A 75 -1.00 -4.90 25.56
C ARG A 75 -0.56 -3.64 24.82
N TYR A 76 0.41 -2.93 25.39
CA TYR A 76 1.21 -1.94 24.69
C TYR A 76 2.68 -2.25 24.96
N ARG A 77 3.31 -2.92 24.01
CA ARG A 77 4.73 -3.19 24.02
C ARG A 77 5.36 -2.33 22.94
N THR A 78 6.48 -1.73 23.24
CA THR A 78 7.22 -0.90 22.31
C THR A 78 7.91 -1.78 21.27
N SER A 79 7.55 -1.65 20.01
CA SER A 79 8.34 -2.23 18.93
C SER A 79 9.58 -1.38 18.67
N VAL A 80 10.69 -2.03 18.33
CA VAL A 80 11.98 -1.39 18.15
C VAL A 80 12.52 -1.73 16.77
N VAL A 81 12.97 -0.72 16.03
CA VAL A 81 13.60 -0.87 14.72
C VAL A 81 15.11 -0.72 14.87
N TYR A 82 15.84 -1.69 14.36
CA TYR A 82 17.29 -1.73 14.40
C TYR A 82 17.89 -1.61 13.00
N ALA A 83 19.01 -0.87 12.90
CA ALA A 83 19.86 -0.83 11.73
C ALA A 83 20.66 -2.14 11.56
N ALA A 84 21.38 -2.26 10.44
CA ALA A 84 22.18 -3.43 10.13
C ALA A 84 23.30 -3.71 11.16
N ASP A 85 23.83 -2.69 11.81
CA ASP A 85 24.83 -2.79 12.89
C ASP A 85 24.23 -3.08 14.27
N GLY A 86 22.90 -3.15 14.37
CA GLY A 86 22.18 -3.34 15.63
C GLY A 86 21.89 -2.06 16.42
N SER A 87 22.27 -0.90 15.92
CA SER A 87 21.88 0.38 16.51
C SER A 87 20.38 0.61 16.36
N VAL A 88 19.79 1.37 17.31
CA VAL A 88 18.35 1.65 17.30
C VAL A 88 18.06 2.80 16.33
N ILE A 89 17.26 2.55 15.30
CA ILE A 89 16.73 3.58 14.41
C ILE A 89 15.56 4.28 15.08
N SER A 90 14.61 3.51 15.62
CA SER A 90 13.37 4.04 16.15
C SER A 90 12.70 3.11 17.16
N ARG A 91 11.85 3.68 17.99
CA ARG A 91 11.00 2.98 18.95
C ARG A 91 9.55 3.40 18.73
N LEU A 92 8.75 2.47 18.20
CA LEU A 92 7.33 2.73 18.02
C LEU A 92 6.64 2.74 19.39
N ASN A 93 5.96 3.83 19.67
CA ASN A 93 5.18 3.97 20.90
C ASN A 93 6.03 3.80 22.17
N ASP A 94 7.23 4.42 22.20
CA ASP A 94 8.19 4.34 23.34
C ASP A 94 7.56 4.66 24.69
N GLN A 95 6.43 5.33 24.68
CA GLN A 95 5.72 5.76 25.88
C GLN A 95 4.38 5.02 26.10
N GLY A 96 3.94 4.16 25.17
CA GLY A 96 2.62 3.54 25.20
C GLY A 96 2.36 2.65 26.41
N ALA A 97 3.33 1.86 26.85
CA ALA A 97 3.23 1.03 28.06
C ALA A 97 3.18 1.86 29.36
N SER A 98 3.68 3.12 29.31
CA SER A 98 3.72 4.05 30.43
C SER A 98 2.42 4.83 30.65
N TYR A 99 1.49 4.80 29.66
CA TYR A 99 0.27 5.63 29.68
C TYR A 99 -1.03 4.89 29.86
N TYR A 100 -1.00 3.62 30.28
CA TYR A 100 -2.23 2.94 30.68
C TYR A 100 -2.77 3.57 31.95
N LEU A 101 -3.95 4.18 31.87
CA LEU A 101 -4.62 4.84 32.96
C LEU A 101 -5.64 3.89 33.59
N LYS A 102 -5.55 3.68 34.91
CA LYS A 102 -6.60 3.00 35.66
C LYS A 102 -7.85 3.88 35.71
N ARG A 103 -8.98 3.26 36.01
CA ARG A 103 -10.27 3.96 36.03
C ARG A 103 -10.28 5.20 36.91
N ASP A 104 -9.62 5.16 38.07
CA ASP A 104 -9.51 6.25 39.03
C ASP A 104 -8.55 7.36 38.59
N GLU A 105 -7.68 7.08 37.64
CA GLU A 105 -6.76 8.05 37.02
C GLU A 105 -7.42 8.75 35.78
N ILE A 106 -8.52 8.19 35.26
CA ILE A 106 -9.26 8.79 34.13
C ILE A 106 -10.25 9.84 34.66
N PRO A 107 -10.11 11.13 34.26
CA PRO A 107 -11.00 12.19 34.73
C PRO A 107 -12.46 11.95 34.33
N GLN A 108 -13.38 12.31 35.20
CA GLN A 108 -14.81 12.16 34.95
C GLN A 108 -15.30 12.86 33.68
N PRO A 109 -14.80 14.05 33.27
CA PRO A 109 -15.18 14.67 32.01
C PRO A 109 -14.89 13.81 30.77
N VAL A 110 -13.84 12.98 30.75
CA VAL A 110 -13.56 12.02 29.66
C VAL A 110 -14.66 10.97 29.58
N ILE A 111 -15.03 10.38 30.73
CA ILE A 111 -16.11 9.39 30.82
C ILE A 111 -17.43 9.99 30.34
N ASP A 112 -17.75 11.20 30.79
CA ASP A 112 -18.97 11.88 30.43
C ASP A 112 -19.00 12.23 28.92
N ALA A 113 -17.90 12.69 28.34
CA ALA A 113 -17.78 12.98 26.91
C ALA A 113 -18.04 11.74 26.04
N VAL A 114 -17.33 10.63 26.36
CA VAL A 114 -17.44 9.39 25.60
C VAL A 114 -18.83 8.75 25.76
N VAL A 115 -19.35 8.67 27.00
CA VAL A 115 -20.68 8.08 27.24
C VAL A 115 -21.79 8.91 26.59
N CYS A 116 -21.76 10.24 26.69
CA CYS A 116 -22.75 11.11 26.05
C CYS A 116 -22.73 10.98 24.52
N MET A 117 -21.58 10.80 23.91
CA MET A 117 -21.44 10.78 22.45
C MET A 117 -21.62 9.41 21.85
N GLU A 118 -20.97 8.38 22.41
CA GLU A 118 -20.92 7.04 21.82
C GLU A 118 -22.02 6.13 22.34
N ASP A 119 -22.38 6.23 23.64
CA ASP A 119 -23.34 5.27 24.25
C ASP A 119 -24.06 5.87 25.46
N GLN A 120 -25.02 6.76 25.22
CA GLN A 120 -25.79 7.45 26.29
C GLN A 120 -26.43 6.53 27.33
N ARG A 121 -26.66 5.27 26.96
CA ARG A 121 -27.29 4.29 27.83
C ARG A 121 -26.35 3.20 28.31
N PHE A 122 -25.04 3.45 28.24
CA PHE A 122 -23.98 2.51 28.60
C PHE A 122 -24.25 1.79 29.93
N TYR A 123 -24.60 2.50 30.96
CA TYR A 123 -24.90 1.92 32.28
C TYR A 123 -26.24 1.19 32.38
N GLN A 124 -27.10 1.22 31.32
CA GLN A 124 -28.45 0.67 31.33
C GLN A 124 -28.62 -0.65 30.56
N HIS A 125 -27.66 -0.98 29.69
CA HIS A 125 -27.70 -2.21 28.91
C HIS A 125 -26.56 -3.18 29.32
N ARG A 126 -26.59 -4.40 28.75
CA ARG A 126 -25.61 -5.46 28.99
C ARG A 126 -24.90 -5.83 27.69
N GLY A 127 -23.99 -4.98 27.24
CA GLY A 127 -23.18 -5.15 26.03
C GLY A 127 -23.85 -4.63 24.76
N VAL A 128 -25.15 -4.76 24.62
CA VAL A 128 -25.91 -4.38 23.41
C VAL A 128 -27.10 -3.50 23.76
N ASP A 129 -27.24 -2.35 23.13
CA ASP A 129 -28.42 -1.49 23.19
C ASP A 129 -29.39 -1.80 22.07
N PHE A 130 -30.36 -2.69 22.33
CA PHE A 130 -31.41 -3.06 21.37
C PHE A 130 -32.26 -1.86 20.92
N ARG A 131 -32.45 -0.83 21.77
CA ARG A 131 -33.22 0.37 21.38
C ARG A 131 -32.42 1.21 20.37
N ALA A 132 -31.08 1.29 20.52
CA ALA A 132 -30.24 1.95 19.55
C ALA A 132 -30.23 1.20 18.22
N LEU A 133 -30.13 -0.14 18.24
CA LEU A 133 -30.21 -0.97 17.03
C LEU A 133 -31.54 -0.78 16.28
N VAL A 134 -32.67 -0.77 16.98
CA VAL A 134 -34.00 -0.52 16.36
C VAL A 134 -34.06 0.90 15.77
N ARG A 135 -33.50 1.90 16.44
CA ARG A 135 -33.39 3.28 15.94
C ARG A 135 -32.57 3.36 14.66
N ALA A 136 -31.38 2.72 14.65
CA ALA A 136 -30.51 2.67 13.50
C ALA A 136 -31.15 1.97 12.30
N ALA A 137 -31.80 0.84 12.52
CA ALA A 137 -32.56 0.12 11.49
C ALA A 137 -33.72 0.96 10.92
N LYS A 138 -34.46 1.68 11.77
CA LYS A 138 -35.51 2.60 11.34
C LYS A 138 -34.96 3.74 10.49
N SER A 139 -33.84 4.34 10.91
CA SER A 139 -33.14 5.42 10.18
C SER A 139 -32.66 4.94 8.81
N LEU A 140 -32.14 3.73 8.71
CA LEU A 140 -31.72 3.13 7.45
C LEU A 140 -32.90 2.94 6.48
N LEU A 141 -34.06 2.48 6.99
CA LEU A 141 -35.25 2.31 6.19
C LEU A 141 -35.86 3.63 5.71
N GLU A 142 -35.83 4.68 6.55
CA GLU A 142 -36.39 6.00 6.24
C GLU A 142 -35.48 6.82 5.31
N ASN A 143 -34.17 6.80 5.53
CA ASN A 143 -33.21 7.68 4.86
C ASN A 143 -32.36 6.99 3.78
N ARG A 144 -32.48 5.67 3.61
CA ARG A 144 -31.60 4.83 2.75
C ARG A 144 -30.08 5.02 3.00
N LYS A 145 -29.72 5.64 4.12
CA LYS A 145 -28.35 5.84 4.60
C LYS A 145 -28.31 5.58 6.10
N ILE A 146 -27.21 5.03 6.59
CA ILE A 146 -26.97 4.87 8.04
C ILE A 146 -26.57 6.25 8.57
N THR A 147 -27.50 6.94 9.23
CA THR A 147 -27.27 8.28 9.81
C THR A 147 -26.99 8.22 11.31
N GLN A 148 -27.18 7.07 11.96
CA GLN A 148 -26.91 6.87 13.39
C GLN A 148 -26.26 5.52 13.62
N GLY A 149 -25.16 5.47 14.40
CA GLY A 149 -24.50 4.26 14.86
C GLY A 149 -25.38 3.48 15.85
N GLY A 150 -25.31 2.15 15.79
CA GLY A 150 -25.97 1.25 16.74
C GLY A 150 -25.02 0.44 17.61
N SER A 151 -23.68 0.65 17.49
CA SER A 151 -22.67 -0.05 18.28
C SER A 151 -22.53 0.62 19.65
N THR A 152 -22.36 -0.19 20.69
CA THR A 152 -22.10 0.27 22.06
C THR A 152 -20.59 0.40 22.29
N ILE A 153 -20.18 1.07 23.39
CA ILE A 153 -18.78 1.12 23.85
C ILE A 153 -18.22 -0.30 23.99
N THR A 154 -18.99 -1.22 24.60
CA THR A 154 -18.56 -2.62 24.79
C THR A 154 -18.38 -3.36 23.46
N MET A 155 -19.21 -3.09 22.45
CA MET A 155 -19.06 -3.66 21.12
C MET A 155 -17.83 -3.07 20.40
N GLN A 156 -17.55 -1.79 20.59
CA GLN A 156 -16.33 -1.16 20.05
C GLN A 156 -15.06 -1.74 20.71
N LEU A 157 -15.07 -1.94 22.03
CA LEU A 157 -13.99 -2.63 22.74
C LEU A 157 -13.80 -4.06 22.23
N ALA A 158 -14.90 -4.82 22.06
CA ALA A 158 -14.84 -6.17 21.51
C ALA A 158 -14.16 -6.21 20.15
N ARG A 159 -14.53 -5.29 19.25
CA ARG A 159 -13.91 -5.16 17.93
C ARG A 159 -12.43 -4.80 18.02
N ASN A 160 -12.06 -3.82 18.85
CA ASN A 160 -10.70 -3.30 18.87
C ASN A 160 -9.67 -4.27 19.50
N VAL A 161 -10.12 -5.17 20.40
CA VAL A 161 -9.22 -6.07 21.14
C VAL A 161 -9.24 -7.50 20.62
N PHE A 162 -10.37 -7.99 20.11
CA PHE A 162 -10.55 -9.41 19.79
C PHE A 162 -10.82 -9.70 18.32
N LEU A 163 -11.13 -8.69 17.49
CA LEU A 163 -11.61 -8.89 16.13
C LEU A 163 -10.84 -8.04 15.12
N THR A 164 -10.91 -8.44 13.86
CA THR A 164 -10.36 -7.69 12.73
C THR A 164 -11.28 -6.53 12.30
N GLN A 165 -10.77 -5.65 11.42
CA GLN A 165 -11.54 -4.51 10.90
C GLN A 165 -12.48 -4.88 9.74
N GLU A 166 -12.53 -6.14 9.33
CA GLU A 166 -13.41 -6.62 8.26
C GLU A 166 -14.88 -6.26 8.48
N LYS A 167 -15.58 -5.82 7.44
CA LYS A 167 -16.99 -5.42 7.50
C LYS A 167 -17.94 -6.56 7.12
N THR A 168 -17.85 -7.70 7.83
CA THR A 168 -18.71 -8.87 7.61
C THR A 168 -19.85 -8.93 8.60
N TRP A 169 -20.94 -9.65 8.24
CA TRP A 169 -22.04 -9.88 9.18
C TRP A 169 -21.62 -10.85 10.29
N GLN A 170 -20.73 -11.79 10.00
CA GLN A 170 -20.16 -12.74 10.97
C GLN A 170 -19.45 -11.98 12.09
N ARG A 171 -18.51 -11.10 11.72
CA ARG A 171 -17.83 -10.24 12.68
C ARG A 171 -18.81 -9.42 13.54
N LYS A 172 -19.90 -8.90 12.92
CA LYS A 172 -20.90 -8.13 13.70
C LYS A 172 -21.68 -8.98 14.69
N VAL A 173 -21.93 -10.23 14.38
CA VAL A 173 -22.53 -11.21 15.32
C VAL A 173 -21.55 -11.55 16.43
N GLU A 174 -20.28 -11.69 16.10
CA GLU A 174 -19.21 -11.97 17.05
C GLU A 174 -18.98 -10.83 18.03
N GLU A 175 -18.93 -9.57 17.56
CA GLU A 175 -18.94 -8.38 18.42
C GLU A 175 -20.04 -8.42 19.47
N ILE A 176 -21.26 -8.80 19.05
CA ILE A 176 -22.41 -8.89 19.94
C ILE A 176 -22.20 -9.94 21.03
N PHE A 177 -21.71 -11.14 20.69
CA PHE A 177 -21.48 -12.20 21.65
C PHE A 177 -20.31 -11.87 22.60
N ILE A 178 -19.20 -11.36 22.05
CA ILE A 178 -18.07 -10.92 22.86
C ILE A 178 -18.51 -9.81 23.82
N ALA A 179 -19.22 -8.78 23.33
CA ALA A 179 -19.71 -7.68 24.18
C ALA A 179 -20.62 -8.17 25.32
N GLN A 180 -21.51 -9.13 25.04
CA GLN A 180 -22.36 -9.72 26.08
C GLN A 180 -21.57 -10.53 27.10
N ASN A 181 -20.47 -11.17 26.71
CA ASN A 181 -19.63 -11.96 27.59
C ASN A 181 -18.70 -11.06 28.42
N LEU A 182 -18.16 -10.00 27.83
CA LEU A 182 -17.39 -8.97 28.55
C LEU A 182 -18.22 -8.37 29.70
N GLU A 183 -19.47 -8.02 29.46
CA GLU A 183 -20.37 -7.48 30.49
C GLU A 183 -20.78 -8.48 31.58
N LYS A 184 -20.55 -9.78 31.37
CA LYS A 184 -20.71 -10.80 32.42
C LYS A 184 -19.43 -10.95 33.26
N LYS A 185 -18.26 -10.69 32.67
CA LYS A 185 -16.96 -10.91 33.28
C LYS A 185 -16.40 -9.67 33.97
N TYR A 186 -16.59 -8.50 33.37
CA TYR A 186 -16.02 -7.23 33.80
C TYR A 186 -17.10 -6.23 34.18
N THR A 187 -16.79 -5.33 35.12
CA THR A 187 -17.65 -4.22 35.52
C THR A 187 -17.71 -3.14 34.44
N LYS A 188 -18.70 -2.26 34.46
CA LYS A 188 -18.81 -1.12 33.56
C LYS A 188 -17.58 -0.20 33.63
N ASP A 189 -17.02 0.02 34.80
CA ASP A 189 -15.86 0.86 34.99
C ASP A 189 -14.60 0.21 34.40
N GLN A 190 -14.42 -1.11 34.56
CA GLN A 190 -13.33 -1.83 33.89
C GLN A 190 -13.50 -1.81 32.36
N ILE A 191 -14.72 -1.95 31.83
CA ILE A 191 -14.97 -1.86 30.38
C ILE A 191 -14.63 -0.47 29.85
N LEU A 192 -14.93 0.60 30.57
CA LEU A 192 -14.54 1.97 30.20
C LEU A 192 -13.02 2.18 30.28
N GLU A 193 -12.38 1.67 31.34
CA GLU A 193 -10.93 1.66 31.47
C GLU A 193 -10.27 0.99 30.26
N PHE A 194 -10.68 -0.23 29.94
CA PHE A 194 -10.18 -0.98 28.80
C PHE A 194 -10.43 -0.26 27.48
N TYR A 195 -11.64 0.27 27.29
CA TYR A 195 -12.01 0.98 26.06
C TYR A 195 -11.13 2.21 25.86
N LEU A 196 -11.00 3.08 26.85
CA LEU A 196 -10.25 4.33 26.74
C LEU A 196 -8.74 4.13 26.59
N ASN A 197 -8.22 3.00 27.04
CA ASN A 197 -6.82 2.64 26.85
C ASN A 197 -6.55 1.87 25.54
N ASN A 198 -7.58 1.33 24.85
CA ASN A 198 -7.41 0.51 23.63
C ASN A 198 -7.97 1.15 22.34
N ILE A 199 -8.47 2.36 22.41
CA ILE A 199 -9.03 3.05 21.24
C ILE A 199 -7.95 3.88 20.57
N TYR A 200 -7.98 3.92 19.23
CA TYR A 200 -7.03 4.66 18.40
C TYR A 200 -7.42 6.13 18.29
N TYR A 201 -6.50 7.02 18.60
CA TYR A 201 -6.66 8.47 18.60
C TYR A 201 -5.98 9.16 17.40
N GLY A 202 -5.56 8.41 16.37
CA GLY A 202 -4.80 8.96 15.24
C GLY A 202 -3.29 9.11 15.55
N ASN A 203 -2.50 9.35 14.51
CA ASN A 203 -1.05 9.63 14.61
C ASN A 203 -0.25 8.64 15.49
N GLY A 204 -0.61 7.35 15.47
CA GLY A 204 0.05 6.31 16.25
C GLY A 204 -0.36 6.22 17.72
N TYR A 205 -1.24 7.11 18.24
CA TYR A 205 -1.61 7.13 19.64
C TYR A 205 -2.75 6.15 19.95
N TYR A 206 -2.47 5.09 20.67
CA TYR A 206 -3.45 4.18 21.24
C TYR A 206 -3.64 4.49 22.74
N GLY A 207 -4.87 4.72 23.15
CA GLY A 207 -5.22 5.10 24.51
C GLY A 207 -5.23 6.62 24.76
N ILE A 208 -6.11 7.02 25.67
CA ILE A 208 -6.33 8.44 26.02
C ILE A 208 -5.09 9.08 26.69
N GLY A 209 -4.31 8.29 27.45
CA GLY A 209 -3.07 8.75 28.06
C GLY A 209 -2.02 9.13 27.01
N ALA A 210 -1.78 8.23 26.05
CA ALA A 210 -0.87 8.49 24.93
C ALA A 210 -1.33 9.69 24.10
N ALA A 211 -2.65 9.82 23.84
CA ALA A 211 -3.20 10.95 23.10
C ALA A 211 -3.04 12.29 23.84
N GLY A 212 -3.20 12.31 25.17
CA GLY A 212 -2.99 13.51 26.00
C GLY A 212 -1.55 14.03 25.89
N ARG A 213 -0.59 13.11 26.03
CA ARG A 213 0.83 13.42 25.86
C ARG A 213 1.17 13.82 24.43
N GLY A 214 0.72 13.00 23.46
CA GLY A 214 1.09 13.19 22.06
C GLY A 214 0.54 14.47 21.43
N TYR A 215 -0.63 14.93 21.85
CA TYR A 215 -1.23 16.15 21.28
C TYR A 215 -1.06 17.41 22.13
N PHE A 216 -0.88 17.25 23.46
CA PHE A 216 -0.86 18.39 24.39
C PHE A 216 0.36 18.42 25.32
N ASP A 217 1.26 17.45 25.21
CA ASP A 217 2.39 17.25 26.13
C ASP A 217 1.96 17.34 27.62
N SER A 218 0.82 16.69 27.94
CA SER A 218 0.19 16.82 29.25
C SER A 218 -0.51 15.54 29.67
N GLU A 219 -0.53 15.29 30.97
CA GLU A 219 -1.35 14.21 31.54
C GLU A 219 -2.85 14.51 31.35
N VAL A 220 -3.65 13.46 31.11
CA VAL A 220 -5.10 13.62 30.86
C VAL A 220 -5.81 14.33 32.03
N GLY A 221 -5.29 14.17 33.25
CA GLY A 221 -5.81 14.83 34.46
C GLY A 221 -5.62 16.34 34.47
N GLU A 222 -4.68 16.87 33.71
CA GLU A 222 -4.34 18.28 33.62
C GLU A 222 -5.02 19.00 32.45
N LEU A 223 -5.62 18.23 31.53
CA LEU A 223 -6.32 18.77 30.35
C LEU A 223 -7.61 19.49 30.75
N ASP A 224 -7.87 20.59 30.12
CA ASP A 224 -9.14 21.30 30.24
C ASP A 224 -10.29 20.60 29.53
N LEU A 225 -11.52 21.10 29.71
CA LEU A 225 -12.73 20.50 29.17
C LEU A 225 -12.74 20.53 27.62
N SER A 226 -12.17 21.57 27.01
CA SER A 226 -12.08 21.74 25.56
C SER A 226 -11.15 20.70 24.96
N GLN A 227 -9.96 20.54 25.52
CA GLN A 227 -8.95 19.55 25.12
C GLN A 227 -9.46 18.11 25.30
N ILE A 228 -10.12 17.80 26.43
CA ILE A 228 -10.74 16.47 26.66
C ILE A 228 -11.78 16.17 25.58
N ALA A 229 -12.69 17.11 25.30
CA ALA A 229 -13.72 16.89 24.28
C ALA A 229 -13.13 16.80 22.88
N PHE A 230 -12.02 17.50 22.62
CA PHE A 230 -11.26 17.43 21.37
C PHE A 230 -10.64 16.05 21.18
N LEU A 231 -9.92 15.52 22.18
CA LEU A 231 -9.40 14.15 22.10
C LEU A 231 -10.52 13.13 21.85
N CYS A 232 -11.65 13.24 22.57
CA CYS A 232 -12.80 12.34 22.39
C CYS A 232 -13.47 12.47 21.01
N ALA A 233 -13.11 13.46 20.19
CA ALA A 233 -13.61 13.60 18.82
C ALA A 233 -12.92 12.65 17.83
N VAL A 234 -11.64 12.38 18.02
CA VAL A 234 -10.76 11.69 17.05
C VAL A 234 -11.17 10.23 16.79
N PRO A 235 -11.45 9.39 17.80
CA PRO A 235 -11.63 7.94 17.62
C PRO A 235 -12.80 7.52 16.73
N ASN A 236 -13.73 8.40 16.46
CA ASN A 236 -14.88 8.09 15.62
C ASN A 236 -14.51 7.83 14.15
N ASN A 237 -13.59 8.63 13.62
CA ASN A 237 -12.95 8.46 12.32
C ASN A 237 -11.61 9.22 12.35
N PRO A 238 -10.52 8.56 12.73
CA PRO A 238 -9.22 9.21 12.93
C PRO A 238 -8.67 9.91 11.69
N THR A 239 -9.00 9.43 10.50
CA THR A 239 -8.60 10.09 9.24
C THR A 239 -9.34 11.40 9.00
N VAL A 240 -10.66 11.44 9.30
CA VAL A 240 -11.49 12.64 9.07
C VAL A 240 -11.30 13.69 10.17
N TYR A 241 -11.03 13.24 11.40
CA TYR A 241 -10.89 14.10 12.58
C TYR A 241 -9.44 14.13 13.07
N ASP A 242 -8.49 13.99 12.13
CA ASP A 242 -7.06 14.05 12.44
C ASP A 242 -6.71 15.45 13.00
N PRO A 243 -6.19 15.52 14.23
CA PRO A 243 -5.82 16.79 14.83
C PRO A 243 -4.75 17.58 14.09
N VAL A 244 -3.92 16.90 13.31
CA VAL A 244 -2.77 17.52 12.60
C VAL A 244 -3.18 18.02 11.23
N THR A 245 -3.91 17.19 10.47
CA THR A 245 -4.24 17.48 9.07
C THR A 245 -5.66 18.06 8.87
N HIS A 246 -6.58 17.85 9.83
CA HIS A 246 -8.00 18.26 9.74
C HIS A 246 -8.51 18.87 11.06
N MET A 247 -7.75 19.83 11.59
CA MET A 247 -8.03 20.50 12.86
C MET A 247 -9.45 21.06 12.95
N ASP A 248 -9.94 21.67 11.88
CA ASP A 248 -11.29 22.28 11.79
C ASP A 248 -12.40 21.25 11.97
N HIS A 249 -12.27 20.06 11.36
CA HIS A 249 -13.22 18.97 11.53
C HIS A 249 -13.20 18.42 12.96
N ALA A 250 -12.02 18.29 13.56
CA ALA A 250 -11.86 17.83 14.94
C ALA A 250 -12.52 18.84 15.92
N VAL A 251 -12.31 20.14 15.72
CA VAL A 251 -12.93 21.23 16.50
C VAL A 251 -14.46 21.22 16.35
N GLU A 252 -14.99 21.10 15.12
CA GLU A 252 -16.45 20.99 14.91
C GLU A 252 -17.06 19.81 15.67
N ARG A 253 -16.36 18.68 15.67
CA ARG A 253 -16.82 17.51 16.41
C ARG A 253 -16.69 17.68 17.94
N ARG A 254 -15.62 18.34 18.43
CA ARG A 254 -15.46 18.77 19.83
C ARG A 254 -16.71 19.55 20.28
N ASP A 255 -17.13 20.53 19.51
CA ASP A 255 -18.26 21.39 19.84
C ASP A 255 -19.57 20.59 19.91
N ARG A 256 -19.73 19.58 19.05
CA ARG A 256 -20.87 18.64 19.10
C ARG A 256 -20.85 17.80 20.37
N ILE A 257 -19.67 17.33 20.83
CA ILE A 257 -19.52 16.58 22.08
C ILE A 257 -19.88 17.46 23.26
N LEU A 258 -19.31 18.67 23.34
CA LEU A 258 -19.62 19.65 24.40
C LEU A 258 -21.11 19.99 24.44
N GLY A 259 -21.74 20.17 23.26
CA GLY A 259 -23.19 20.36 23.15
C GLY A 259 -23.99 19.22 23.75
N LYS A 260 -23.59 17.98 23.47
CA LYS A 260 -24.20 16.76 24.03
C LYS A 260 -24.02 16.67 25.54
N MET A 261 -22.83 16.93 26.05
CA MET A 261 -22.56 16.94 27.50
C MET A 261 -23.43 17.97 28.24
N ARG A 262 -23.65 19.17 27.65
CA ARG A 262 -24.57 20.15 28.18
C ARG A 262 -26.02 19.67 28.18
N ASP A 263 -26.48 19.13 27.06
CA ASP A 263 -27.86 18.67 26.89
C ASP A 263 -28.19 17.51 27.82
N ASP A 264 -27.21 16.66 28.12
CA ASP A 264 -27.30 15.56 29.07
C ASP A 264 -27.04 16.01 30.54
N GLY A 265 -26.83 17.33 30.77
CA GLY A 265 -26.67 17.91 32.10
C GLY A 265 -25.33 17.58 32.78
N LYS A 266 -24.31 17.18 32.02
CA LYS A 266 -22.98 16.85 32.51
C LYS A 266 -22.10 18.07 32.75
N ILE A 267 -22.35 19.13 31.98
CA ILE A 267 -21.70 20.44 32.12
C ILE A 267 -22.74 21.56 32.14
N THR A 268 -22.39 22.67 32.76
CA THR A 268 -23.25 23.87 32.79
C THR A 268 -23.21 24.60 31.45
N GLN A 269 -24.22 25.45 31.17
CA GLN A 269 -24.21 26.33 29.98
C GLN A 269 -22.99 27.26 29.96
N MET A 270 -22.49 27.69 31.12
CA MET A 270 -21.34 28.55 31.23
C MET A 270 -20.04 27.78 30.87
N ALA A 271 -19.88 26.57 31.36
CA ALA A 271 -18.74 25.70 31.03
C ALA A 271 -18.73 25.34 29.54
N TYR A 272 -19.91 25.04 28.96
CA TYR A 272 -20.05 24.83 27.52
C TYR A 272 -19.58 26.05 26.72
N ALA A 273 -20.08 27.26 27.05
CA ALA A 273 -19.73 28.46 26.32
C ALA A 273 -18.22 28.81 26.45
N ALA A 274 -17.62 28.57 27.60
CA ALA A 274 -16.19 28.76 27.80
C ALA A 274 -15.37 27.78 26.95
N ALA A 275 -15.67 26.48 27.00
CA ALA A 275 -14.94 25.44 26.29
C ALA A 275 -15.06 25.54 24.74
N VAL A 276 -16.21 25.98 24.22
CA VAL A 276 -16.39 26.23 22.77
C VAL A 276 -15.59 27.45 22.31
N ALA A 277 -15.50 28.49 23.14
CA ALA A 277 -14.75 29.70 22.82
C ALA A 277 -13.23 29.52 22.89
N GLU A 278 -12.76 28.40 23.41
CA GLU A 278 -11.35 28.14 23.58
C GLU A 278 -10.71 27.62 22.30
N ASN A 279 -9.59 28.21 21.91
CA ASN A 279 -8.81 27.77 20.76
C ASN A 279 -7.94 26.58 21.15
N ILE A 280 -8.04 25.49 20.39
CA ILE A 280 -7.14 24.33 20.55
C ILE A 280 -5.78 24.69 19.93
N THR A 281 -4.76 24.58 20.73
CA THR A 281 -3.37 24.65 20.29
C THR A 281 -2.69 23.34 20.65
N LEU A 282 -2.21 22.60 19.65
CA LEU A 282 -1.44 21.40 19.87
C LEU A 282 -0.06 21.77 20.46
N LYS A 283 0.33 21.04 21.47
CA LYS A 283 1.69 21.05 22.03
C LYS A 283 2.22 19.64 21.87
N ARG A 284 2.71 19.36 20.66
CA ARG A 284 3.34 18.06 20.44
C ARG A 284 4.70 18.06 21.15
N PRO A 285 5.12 16.94 21.76
CA PRO A 285 6.50 16.80 22.24
C PRO A 285 7.42 17.20 21.10
N GLU A 286 8.53 17.88 21.40
CA GLU A 286 9.53 18.20 20.39
C GLU A 286 9.81 16.93 19.59
N ALA A 287 9.59 17.01 18.27
CA ALA A 287 9.64 15.84 17.41
C ALA A 287 10.95 15.09 17.68
N MET A 288 10.81 13.80 17.97
CA MET A 288 11.95 12.91 17.85
C MET A 288 12.55 13.14 16.47
N GLU A 289 13.85 13.33 16.43
CA GLU A 289 14.73 13.63 15.32
C GLU A 289 14.10 13.74 13.91
N LYS A 290 14.42 14.83 13.24
CA LYS A 290 13.97 15.31 11.93
C LYS A 290 13.80 14.19 10.91
N ASN A 291 12.65 14.19 10.23
CA ASN A 291 12.31 13.44 9.00
C ASN A 291 13.10 12.16 8.76
N ASN A 292 12.73 11.12 9.46
CA ASN A 292 13.40 9.84 9.28
C ASN A 292 12.74 9.05 8.14
N TYR A 293 13.22 9.25 6.90
CA TYR A 293 12.77 8.49 5.73
C TYR A 293 13.03 6.99 5.88
N VAL A 294 14.08 6.62 6.62
CA VAL A 294 14.42 5.25 7.00
C VAL A 294 13.31 4.66 7.86
N GLU A 295 12.85 5.40 8.86
CA GLU A 295 11.79 4.99 9.77
C GLU A 295 10.47 4.74 9.03
N THR A 296 10.03 5.70 8.18
CA THR A 296 8.78 5.56 7.43
C THR A 296 8.80 4.37 6.48
N TYR A 297 9.94 4.11 5.83
CA TYR A 297 10.07 2.96 4.95
C TYR A 297 10.19 1.64 5.74
N ALA A 298 10.89 1.63 6.88
CA ALA A 298 10.95 0.45 7.75
C ALA A 298 9.56 0.05 8.25
N TYR A 299 8.72 1.00 8.66
CA TYR A 299 7.34 0.73 9.07
C TYR A 299 6.47 0.21 7.92
N TYR A 300 6.62 0.80 6.73
CA TYR A 300 5.93 0.32 5.53
C TYR A 300 6.31 -1.13 5.22
N CYS A 301 7.62 -1.45 5.15
CA CYS A 301 8.09 -2.80 4.87
C CYS A 301 7.73 -3.79 5.98
N ALA A 302 7.84 -3.40 7.26
CA ALA A 302 7.47 -4.27 8.38
C ALA A 302 5.97 -4.60 8.39
N THR A 303 5.12 -3.61 8.08
CA THR A 303 3.68 -3.86 7.94
C THR A 303 3.40 -4.86 6.82
N ARG A 304 4.05 -4.71 5.65
CA ARG A 304 3.91 -5.66 4.53
C ARG A 304 4.43 -7.05 4.87
N ALA A 305 5.55 -7.15 5.59
CA ALA A 305 6.10 -8.42 6.05
C ALA A 305 5.12 -9.17 6.98
N LEU A 306 4.43 -8.45 7.87
CA LEU A 306 3.37 -9.04 8.71
C LEU A 306 2.15 -9.45 7.89
N MET A 307 1.73 -8.65 6.89
CA MET A 307 0.65 -9.02 5.97
C MET A 307 0.97 -10.31 5.22
N GLU A 308 2.18 -10.46 4.71
CA GLU A 308 2.66 -11.67 4.04
C GLU A 308 2.64 -12.88 4.99
N GLN A 309 3.12 -12.71 6.21
CA GLN A 309 3.08 -13.73 7.25
C GLN A 309 1.64 -14.17 7.60
N GLU A 310 0.67 -13.26 7.51
CA GLU A 310 -0.77 -13.57 7.68
C GLU A 310 -1.40 -14.18 6.40
N GLY A 311 -0.63 -14.33 5.33
CA GLY A 311 -1.06 -14.96 4.08
C GLY A 311 -1.68 -13.98 3.07
N PHE A 312 -1.47 -12.67 3.21
CA PHE A 312 -1.86 -11.72 2.20
C PHE A 312 -0.97 -11.86 0.96
N VAL A 313 -1.60 -11.94 -0.22
CA VAL A 313 -0.89 -12.07 -1.49
C VAL A 313 -0.88 -10.72 -2.19
N PHE A 314 0.31 -10.14 -2.39
CA PHE A 314 0.48 -8.89 -3.11
C PHE A 314 0.24 -9.08 -4.60
N ARG A 315 -0.48 -8.14 -5.20
CA ARG A 315 -0.82 -8.12 -6.63
C ARG A 315 -0.63 -6.73 -7.19
N TYR A 316 -0.06 -6.66 -8.39
CA TYR A 316 0.27 -5.40 -9.05
C TYR A 316 -0.52 -5.20 -10.36
N GLN A 317 -1.29 -6.23 -10.77
CA GLN A 317 -2.08 -6.23 -12.01
C GLN A 317 -3.48 -6.77 -11.75
N PHE A 318 -4.47 -6.19 -12.41
CA PHE A 318 -5.88 -6.51 -12.26
C PHE A 318 -6.55 -6.57 -13.63
N ALA A 319 -7.37 -7.59 -13.83
CA ALA A 319 -8.09 -7.76 -15.09
C ALA A 319 -9.27 -6.79 -15.26
N THR A 320 -9.83 -6.31 -14.13
CA THR A 320 -10.97 -5.39 -14.10
C THR A 320 -10.82 -4.37 -12.97
N GLU A 321 -11.52 -3.24 -13.11
CA GLU A 321 -11.58 -2.21 -12.08
C GLU A 321 -12.23 -2.74 -10.78
N ASP A 322 -13.31 -3.53 -10.89
CA ASP A 322 -13.97 -4.14 -9.72
C ASP A 322 -13.02 -5.05 -8.93
N GLU A 323 -12.13 -5.77 -9.63
CA GLU A 323 -11.11 -6.60 -8.99
C GLU A 323 -10.05 -5.75 -8.28
N ARG A 324 -9.64 -4.63 -8.88
CA ARG A 324 -8.72 -3.67 -8.28
C ARG A 324 -9.31 -3.04 -7.02
N GLU A 325 -10.55 -2.54 -7.08
CA GLU A 325 -11.23 -1.96 -5.92
C GLU A 325 -11.37 -2.97 -4.77
N ALA A 326 -11.72 -4.22 -5.07
CA ALA A 326 -11.82 -5.28 -4.07
C ALA A 326 -10.47 -5.58 -3.41
N TYR A 327 -9.39 -5.61 -4.20
CA TYR A 327 -8.04 -5.79 -3.70
C TYR A 327 -7.59 -4.61 -2.83
N GLU A 328 -7.80 -3.37 -3.28
CA GLU A 328 -7.44 -2.15 -2.52
C GLU A 328 -8.15 -2.10 -1.17
N GLN A 329 -9.41 -2.54 -1.12
CA GLN A 329 -10.14 -2.66 0.14
C GLN A 329 -9.50 -3.71 1.06
N ALA A 330 -9.23 -4.92 0.55
CA ALA A 330 -8.61 -5.99 1.32
C ALA A 330 -7.19 -5.60 1.80
N TYR A 331 -6.41 -4.94 0.93
CA TYR A 331 -5.10 -4.39 1.26
C TYR A 331 -5.19 -3.39 2.41
N SER A 332 -6.08 -2.41 2.31
CA SER A 332 -6.28 -1.38 3.34
C SER A 332 -6.68 -1.96 4.70
N GLU A 333 -7.56 -2.97 4.69
CA GLU A 333 -8.02 -3.65 5.91
C GLU A 333 -6.86 -4.45 6.56
N SER A 334 -6.13 -5.25 5.79
CA SER A 334 -4.97 -6.03 6.26
C SER A 334 -3.83 -5.12 6.71
N TYR A 335 -3.49 -4.08 5.93
CA TYR A 335 -2.46 -3.11 6.27
C TYR A 335 -2.74 -2.43 7.61
N SER A 336 -3.98 -1.98 7.83
CA SER A 336 -4.38 -1.31 9.08
C SER A 336 -4.28 -2.23 10.29
N GLU A 337 -4.59 -3.51 10.15
CA GLU A 337 -4.49 -4.49 11.25
C GLU A 337 -3.02 -4.81 11.57
N CYS A 338 -2.18 -5.08 10.55
CA CYS A 338 -0.76 -5.34 10.74
C CYS A 338 -0.01 -4.10 11.25
N GLN A 339 -0.38 -2.90 10.79
CA GLN A 339 0.17 -1.66 11.33
C GLN A 339 -0.16 -1.51 12.83
N LYS A 340 -1.39 -1.83 13.25
CA LYS A 340 -1.77 -1.85 14.66
C LYS A 340 -0.90 -2.83 15.46
N GLN A 341 -0.63 -4.02 14.93
CA GLN A 341 0.26 -5.00 15.58
C GLN A 341 1.66 -4.42 15.78
N LEU A 342 2.22 -3.70 14.80
CA LEU A 342 3.50 -3.02 14.95
C LEU A 342 3.53 -2.07 16.16
N TYR A 343 2.44 -1.38 16.44
CA TYR A 343 2.35 -0.44 17.57
C TYR A 343 2.04 -1.11 18.91
N THR A 344 1.60 -2.38 18.93
CA THR A 344 1.02 -2.97 20.15
C THR A 344 1.69 -4.26 20.62
N GLU A 345 2.36 -5.02 19.75
CA GLU A 345 2.85 -6.37 20.08
C GLU A 345 4.33 -6.40 20.50
N GLY A 346 5.06 -5.30 20.37
CA GLY A 346 6.44 -5.18 20.88
C GLY A 346 7.47 -5.94 20.04
N TYR A 347 7.36 -5.85 18.73
CA TYR A 347 8.27 -6.50 17.80
C TYR A 347 9.68 -5.94 17.86
N GLN A 348 10.68 -6.79 17.62
CA GLN A 348 12.05 -6.40 17.33
C GLN A 348 12.24 -6.53 15.82
N ILE A 349 12.43 -5.41 15.13
CA ILE A 349 12.45 -5.30 13.67
C ILE A 349 13.89 -5.03 13.24
N TYR A 350 14.50 -5.99 12.57
CA TYR A 350 15.89 -5.90 12.11
C TYR A 350 15.90 -5.53 10.64
N THR A 351 16.51 -4.38 10.33
CA THR A 351 16.60 -3.84 8.96
C THR A 351 18.00 -3.96 8.39
N SER A 352 18.10 -3.83 7.08
CA SER A 352 19.33 -3.76 6.31
C SER A 352 19.93 -2.36 6.23
N PHE A 353 19.30 -1.35 6.80
CA PHE A 353 19.78 0.02 6.70
C PHE A 353 21.17 0.19 7.28
N ASP A 354 22.04 0.83 6.52
CA ASP A 354 23.35 1.28 6.92
C ASP A 354 23.28 2.79 7.18
N LEU A 355 23.44 3.18 8.44
CA LEU A 355 23.26 4.58 8.85
C LEU A 355 24.34 5.49 8.30
N GLN A 356 25.55 4.97 8.02
CA GLN A 356 26.60 5.74 7.38
C GLN A 356 26.23 6.02 5.92
N LEU A 357 25.85 5.00 5.14
CA LEU A 357 25.36 5.18 3.77
C LEU A 357 24.14 6.10 3.71
N GLN A 358 23.26 6.04 4.72
CA GLN A 358 22.11 6.91 4.83
C GLN A 358 22.51 8.38 5.00
N GLU A 359 23.45 8.68 5.88
CA GLU A 359 23.97 10.03 6.11
C GLU A 359 24.67 10.57 4.86
N GLU A 360 25.51 9.75 4.21
CA GLU A 360 26.22 10.10 2.97
C GLU A 360 25.23 10.40 1.83
N LEU A 361 24.16 9.60 1.68
CA LEU A 361 23.14 9.81 0.65
C LEU A 361 22.32 11.08 0.91
N GLN A 362 21.92 11.33 2.16
CA GLN A 362 21.21 12.55 2.55
C GLN A 362 22.09 13.80 2.29
N ALA A 363 23.34 13.76 2.72
CA ALA A 363 24.30 14.84 2.49
C ALA A 363 24.52 15.12 0.99
N ALA A 364 24.65 14.07 0.17
CA ALA A 364 24.79 14.23 -1.28
C ALA A 364 23.58 14.95 -1.92
N VAL A 365 22.36 14.66 -1.45
CA VAL A 365 21.13 15.35 -1.90
C VAL A 365 21.14 16.81 -1.45
N ASP A 366 21.36 17.07 -0.17
CA ASP A 366 21.24 18.39 0.42
C ASP A 366 22.31 19.35 -0.06
N ASP A 367 23.57 18.91 -0.11
CA ASP A 367 24.70 19.71 -0.59
C ASP A 367 24.53 20.08 -2.06
N THR A 368 24.12 19.11 -2.90
CA THR A 368 23.91 19.37 -4.33
C THR A 368 22.78 20.36 -4.58
N LEU A 369 21.72 20.31 -3.78
CA LEU A 369 20.55 21.18 -3.91
C LEU A 369 20.58 22.42 -3.00
N SER A 370 21.65 22.64 -2.24
CA SER A 370 21.79 23.74 -1.26
C SER A 370 21.56 25.14 -1.84
N GLY A 371 21.85 25.34 -3.13
CA GLY A 371 21.62 26.62 -3.84
C GLY A 371 20.14 26.95 -4.07
N PHE A 372 19.21 26.01 -3.89
CA PHE A 372 17.77 26.20 -4.07
C PHE A 372 17.12 26.36 -2.69
N THR A 373 16.81 27.59 -2.32
CA THR A 373 16.34 27.94 -0.97
C THR A 373 14.85 28.26 -0.90
N GLU A 374 14.15 28.22 -2.03
CA GLU A 374 12.70 28.47 -2.10
C GLU A 374 11.93 27.40 -1.34
N LYS A 375 10.97 27.80 -0.52
CA LYS A 375 10.11 26.95 0.28
C LYS A 375 8.65 27.34 0.09
N ASN A 376 7.77 26.35 0.18
CA ASN A 376 6.33 26.58 0.19
C ASN A 376 5.85 27.18 1.54
N ASP A 377 4.54 27.42 1.65
CA ASP A 377 3.93 28.03 2.85
C ASP A 377 4.07 27.16 4.12
N GLU A 378 4.35 25.86 3.96
CA GLU A 378 4.57 24.89 5.05
C GLU A 378 6.05 24.79 5.47
N GLY A 379 6.94 25.53 4.81
CA GLY A 379 8.38 25.51 5.09
C GLY A 379 9.15 24.38 4.40
N VAL A 380 8.49 23.59 3.54
CA VAL A 380 9.08 22.52 2.74
C VAL A 380 9.76 23.10 1.50
N TYR A 381 10.96 22.66 1.16
CA TYR A 381 11.64 23.10 -0.06
C TYR A 381 10.83 22.74 -1.30
N ASP A 382 10.72 23.70 -2.24
CA ASP A 382 10.01 23.53 -3.49
C ASP A 382 10.70 22.51 -4.41
N LEU A 383 12.02 22.65 -4.61
CA LEU A 383 12.82 21.69 -5.37
C LEU A 383 13.25 20.56 -4.44
N GLN A 384 12.93 19.34 -4.82
CA GLN A 384 13.18 18.13 -4.06
C GLN A 384 14.14 17.18 -4.78
N GLY A 385 14.76 16.28 -4.01
CA GLY A 385 15.54 15.16 -4.50
C GLY A 385 15.18 13.90 -3.71
N ALA A 386 15.09 12.78 -4.39
CA ALA A 386 14.87 11.49 -3.74
C ALA A 386 15.83 10.44 -4.32
N ALA A 387 16.30 9.54 -3.47
CA ALA A 387 17.28 8.53 -3.86
C ALA A 387 17.12 7.23 -3.07
N VAL A 388 17.48 6.12 -3.70
CA VAL A 388 17.45 4.78 -3.09
C VAL A 388 18.73 4.04 -3.46
N CYS A 389 19.40 3.44 -2.47
CA CYS A 389 20.54 2.56 -2.64
C CYS A 389 20.15 1.12 -2.28
N ILE A 390 20.39 0.18 -3.22
CA ILE A 390 20.13 -1.25 -3.08
C ILE A 390 21.47 -2.00 -3.14
N ASP A 391 21.64 -2.98 -2.27
CA ASP A 391 22.72 -3.96 -2.30
C ASP A 391 22.42 -5.01 -3.37
N ASN A 392 23.31 -5.13 -4.37
CA ASN A 392 23.06 -6.00 -5.52
C ASN A 392 23.15 -7.50 -5.19
N ASP A 393 23.88 -7.88 -4.14
CA ASP A 393 24.05 -9.29 -3.78
C ASP A 393 22.74 -9.89 -3.21
N ASN A 394 21.96 -9.08 -2.51
CA ASN A 394 20.80 -9.56 -1.76
C ASN A 394 19.49 -8.80 -2.01
N GLY A 395 19.51 -7.69 -2.74
CA GLY A 395 18.32 -6.88 -3.07
C GLY A 395 17.79 -6.01 -1.92
N TYR A 396 18.47 -5.96 -0.78
CA TYR A 396 18.04 -5.13 0.34
C TYR A 396 18.34 -3.65 0.12
N VAL A 397 17.41 -2.79 0.56
CA VAL A 397 17.60 -1.34 0.60
C VAL A 397 18.56 -0.99 1.73
N ARG A 398 19.70 -0.37 1.41
CA ARG A 398 20.75 0.03 2.35
C ARG A 398 20.62 1.48 2.83
N ALA A 399 20.11 2.35 1.95
CA ALA A 399 19.84 3.75 2.27
C ALA A 399 18.67 4.27 1.43
N MET A 400 17.91 5.22 1.97
CA MET A 400 16.76 5.83 1.30
C MET A 400 16.58 7.28 1.74
N VAL A 401 16.53 8.18 0.75
CA VAL A 401 16.24 9.60 0.95
C VAL A 401 14.96 9.94 0.19
N GLY A 402 13.93 10.37 0.92
CA GLY A 402 12.61 10.71 0.36
C GLY A 402 12.43 12.19 0.07
N GLY A 403 13.43 13.03 0.37
CA GLY A 403 13.40 14.47 0.17
C GLY A 403 14.61 15.14 0.80
N ARG A 404 14.73 16.45 0.61
CA ARG A 404 15.76 17.24 1.26
C ARG A 404 15.52 17.30 2.76
N GLU A 405 16.60 17.42 3.54
CA GLU A 405 16.47 17.67 4.97
C GLU A 405 15.76 19.02 5.18
N GLN A 406 14.74 19.01 6.02
CA GLN A 406 13.93 20.20 6.26
C GLN A 406 13.46 20.23 7.72
N ASP A 407 13.37 21.44 8.25
CA ASP A 407 12.94 21.68 9.62
C ASP A 407 11.39 21.66 9.66
N PHE A 408 10.84 20.44 9.65
CA PHE A 408 9.39 20.21 9.67
C PHE A 408 9.05 19.18 10.75
N ASP A 409 8.07 19.49 11.58
CA ASP A 409 7.61 18.61 12.63
C ASP A 409 6.75 17.47 12.06
N GLY A 410 7.20 16.23 12.18
CA GLY A 410 6.49 15.03 11.78
C GLY A 410 6.96 14.41 10.46
N TYR A 411 6.23 13.40 10.00
CA TYR A 411 6.56 12.67 8.79
C TYR A 411 6.21 13.49 7.54
N THR A 412 7.16 13.63 6.64
CA THR A 412 6.93 14.22 5.31
C THR A 412 6.81 13.13 4.25
N LEU A 413 6.35 13.53 3.05
CA LEU A 413 6.25 12.62 1.90
C LEU A 413 7.61 11.97 1.59
N ASN A 414 7.69 10.66 1.70
CA ASN A 414 8.86 9.89 1.27
C ASN A 414 8.76 9.61 -0.24
N ARG A 415 9.33 10.53 -1.04
CA ARG A 415 9.24 10.50 -2.50
C ARG A 415 9.95 9.31 -3.12
N ALA A 416 10.81 8.66 -2.34
CA ALA A 416 11.56 7.49 -2.82
C ALA A 416 10.65 6.30 -3.19
N TYR A 417 9.50 6.15 -2.51
CA TYR A 417 8.55 5.06 -2.79
C TYR A 417 7.07 5.51 -2.87
N GLN A 418 6.73 6.72 -2.43
CA GLN A 418 5.35 7.22 -2.45
C GLN A 418 5.06 8.17 -3.61
N SER A 419 6.09 8.67 -4.31
CA SER A 419 5.95 9.58 -5.44
C SER A 419 6.30 8.87 -6.75
N TYR A 420 5.43 9.04 -7.74
CA TYR A 420 5.56 8.43 -9.07
C TYR A 420 5.75 9.54 -10.10
N ARG A 421 6.84 9.45 -10.88
CA ARG A 421 7.27 10.49 -11.82
C ARG A 421 7.67 9.86 -13.14
N GLN A 422 7.53 10.59 -14.24
CA GLN A 422 7.95 10.09 -15.54
C GLN A 422 9.48 9.91 -15.57
N PRO A 423 9.98 8.69 -15.89
CA PRO A 423 11.43 8.41 -15.83
C PRO A 423 12.19 8.96 -17.05
N GLY A 424 11.49 9.43 -18.07
CA GLY A 424 12.12 9.81 -19.32
C GLY A 424 12.98 8.67 -19.88
N SER A 425 14.12 9.03 -20.46
CA SER A 425 15.02 8.05 -21.09
C SER A 425 15.69 7.05 -20.13
N ALA A 426 15.52 7.19 -18.80
CA ALA A 426 16.05 6.22 -17.87
C ALA A 426 15.34 4.86 -17.94
N ILE A 427 14.12 4.80 -18.49
CA ILE A 427 13.38 3.54 -18.64
C ILE A 427 13.86 2.68 -19.80
N LYS A 428 14.51 3.26 -20.82
CA LYS A 428 14.90 2.60 -22.07
C LYS A 428 15.67 1.28 -21.89
N PRO A 429 16.65 1.18 -20.97
CA PRO A 429 17.33 -0.09 -20.70
C PRO A 429 16.37 -1.19 -20.28
N LEU A 430 15.37 -0.89 -19.45
CA LEU A 430 14.49 -1.88 -18.87
C LEU A 430 13.41 -2.38 -19.83
N THR A 431 12.83 -1.48 -20.64
CA THR A 431 11.67 -1.81 -21.51
C THR A 431 12.00 -2.05 -22.96
N VAL A 432 13.14 -1.51 -23.44
CA VAL A 432 13.48 -1.54 -24.88
C VAL A 432 14.72 -2.37 -25.16
N TYR A 433 15.86 -1.95 -24.63
CA TYR A 433 17.16 -2.47 -25.12
C TYR A 433 17.49 -3.85 -24.55
N THR A 434 17.31 -4.09 -23.23
CA THR A 434 17.56 -5.43 -22.67
C THR A 434 16.62 -6.46 -23.25
N PRO A 435 15.28 -6.21 -23.38
CA PRO A 435 14.37 -7.08 -24.12
C PRO A 435 14.77 -7.32 -25.59
N SER A 436 15.33 -6.32 -26.27
CA SER A 436 15.80 -6.46 -27.65
C SER A 436 17.04 -7.36 -27.74
N PHE A 437 17.93 -7.32 -26.74
CA PHE A 437 19.07 -8.22 -26.67
C PHE A 437 18.71 -9.69 -26.39
N GLU A 438 17.55 -9.95 -25.86
CA GLU A 438 17.03 -11.32 -25.72
C GLU A 438 16.49 -11.90 -27.04
N ARG A 439 16.31 -11.07 -28.05
CA ARG A 439 15.78 -11.47 -29.36
C ARG A 439 16.92 -11.52 -30.40
N ASN A 440 16.99 -10.53 -31.25
CA ASN A 440 17.86 -10.57 -32.41
C ASN A 440 18.95 -9.47 -32.44
N TYR A 441 19.02 -8.67 -31.38
CA TYR A 441 19.95 -7.55 -31.31
C TYR A 441 21.16 -7.86 -30.42
N THR A 442 22.28 -7.27 -30.79
CA THR A 442 23.52 -7.23 -29.99
C THR A 442 23.95 -5.77 -29.82
N PRO A 443 24.87 -5.45 -28.92
CA PRO A 443 25.42 -4.12 -28.80
C PRO A 443 25.94 -3.54 -30.12
N GLU A 444 26.47 -4.40 -31.02
CA GLU A 444 27.09 -4.00 -32.28
C GLU A 444 26.10 -4.05 -33.47
N SER A 445 24.86 -4.49 -33.30
CA SER A 445 23.82 -4.47 -34.33
C SER A 445 23.63 -3.07 -34.85
N ILE A 446 23.59 -2.93 -36.20
CA ILE A 446 23.40 -1.64 -36.88
C ILE A 446 21.90 -1.32 -36.92
N VAL A 447 21.55 -0.12 -36.52
CA VAL A 447 20.19 0.45 -36.55
C VAL A 447 20.24 1.83 -37.21
N VAL A 448 19.12 2.26 -37.80
CA VAL A 448 19.08 3.50 -38.56
C VAL A 448 18.40 4.60 -37.77
N ASP A 449 19.15 5.64 -37.44
CA ASP A 449 18.65 6.88 -36.83
C ASP A 449 18.21 7.84 -37.93
N GLU A 450 16.91 7.95 -38.15
CA GLU A 450 16.27 8.80 -39.16
C GLU A 450 14.91 9.32 -38.63
N PRO A 451 14.32 10.37 -39.23
CA PRO A 451 12.99 10.82 -38.86
C PRO A 451 11.96 9.70 -38.92
N VAL A 452 11.12 9.61 -37.90
CA VAL A 452 10.00 8.68 -37.82
C VAL A 452 8.74 9.47 -38.12
N GLU A 453 7.92 8.99 -39.07
CA GLU A 453 6.64 9.60 -39.40
C GLU A 453 5.71 9.45 -38.18
N ASP A 454 5.09 10.56 -37.75
CA ASP A 454 4.29 10.64 -36.54
C ASP A 454 4.99 10.16 -35.23
N GLY A 455 6.31 10.04 -35.25
CA GLY A 455 7.15 9.59 -34.14
C GLY A 455 7.95 10.73 -33.47
N PRO A 456 8.79 10.38 -32.51
CA PRO A 456 9.57 11.36 -31.73
C PRO A 456 10.71 11.94 -32.56
N LYS A 457 11.17 13.13 -32.14
CA LYS A 457 12.45 13.69 -32.57
C LYS A 457 13.54 13.34 -31.54
N ASN A 458 14.78 13.28 -32.02
CA ASN A 458 15.92 13.24 -31.10
C ASN A 458 16.04 14.56 -30.35
N ALA A 459 16.53 14.51 -29.09
CA ALA A 459 16.59 15.68 -28.21
C ALA A 459 17.37 16.86 -28.81
N ASN A 460 18.40 16.59 -29.60
CA ASN A 460 19.19 17.61 -30.29
C ASN A 460 18.67 17.97 -31.70
N GLY A 461 17.57 17.36 -32.15
CA GLY A 461 16.97 17.57 -33.47
C GLY A 461 17.80 17.04 -34.65
N THR A 462 18.86 16.26 -34.42
CA THR A 462 19.73 15.70 -35.45
C THR A 462 19.60 14.19 -35.56
N TYR A 463 19.96 13.64 -36.72
CA TYR A 463 19.89 12.21 -37.02
C TYR A 463 21.27 11.76 -37.50
N LEU A 464 21.73 10.59 -37.03
CA LEU A 464 23.08 10.09 -37.28
C LEU A 464 23.18 9.05 -38.42
N GLY A 465 22.03 8.59 -38.94
CA GLY A 465 22.01 7.49 -39.93
C GLY A 465 22.35 6.14 -39.28
N ASN A 466 23.17 5.34 -39.95
CA ASN A 466 23.58 4.03 -39.42
C ASN A 466 24.47 4.17 -38.21
N VAL A 467 24.02 3.64 -37.07
CA VAL A 467 24.75 3.58 -35.82
C VAL A 467 24.57 2.20 -35.14
N THR A 468 25.46 1.85 -34.24
CA THR A 468 25.27 0.64 -33.41
C THR A 468 24.21 0.87 -32.34
N VAL A 469 23.56 -0.20 -31.85
CA VAL A 469 22.68 -0.14 -30.69
C VAL A 469 23.42 0.44 -29.47
N ARG A 470 24.70 0.11 -29.28
CA ARG A 470 25.58 0.71 -28.28
C ARG A 470 25.55 2.24 -28.36
N THR A 471 25.81 2.80 -29.53
CA THR A 471 25.78 4.26 -29.76
C THR A 471 24.38 4.84 -29.49
N ALA A 472 23.32 4.11 -29.86
CA ALA A 472 21.95 4.55 -29.65
C ALA A 472 21.62 4.68 -28.14
N VAL A 473 22.10 3.75 -27.32
CA VAL A 473 21.95 3.79 -25.85
C VAL A 473 22.80 4.89 -25.22
N GLU A 474 24.10 4.94 -25.56
CA GLU A 474 25.05 5.93 -25.03
C GLU A 474 24.57 7.37 -25.28
N LYS A 475 24.06 7.64 -26.49
CA LYS A 475 23.55 8.96 -26.88
C LYS A 475 22.05 9.14 -26.63
N SER A 476 21.40 8.11 -26.09
CA SER A 476 19.97 8.15 -25.74
C SER A 476 19.04 8.50 -26.91
N ILE A 477 19.31 7.97 -28.13
CA ILE A 477 18.57 8.27 -29.34
C ILE A 477 17.11 7.84 -29.22
N ASN A 478 16.18 8.78 -29.46
CA ASN A 478 14.74 8.55 -29.25
C ASN A 478 14.13 7.73 -30.41
N THR A 479 14.48 8.05 -31.65
CA THR A 479 13.95 7.38 -32.82
C THR A 479 14.25 5.89 -32.87
N ILE A 480 15.45 5.50 -32.39
CA ILE A 480 15.84 4.10 -32.32
C ILE A 480 15.11 3.37 -31.21
N ALA A 481 15.04 3.98 -30.01
CA ALA A 481 14.28 3.38 -28.91
C ALA A 481 12.81 3.15 -29.30
N TRP A 482 12.19 4.12 -29.97
CA TRP A 482 10.84 4.02 -30.48
C TRP A 482 10.67 2.86 -31.47
N LYS A 483 11.51 2.79 -32.52
CA LYS A 483 11.45 1.73 -33.55
C LYS A 483 11.63 0.33 -32.93
N LEU A 484 12.63 0.16 -32.05
CA LEU A 484 12.87 -1.12 -31.41
C LEU A 484 11.71 -1.53 -30.50
N TYR A 485 11.07 -0.57 -29.85
CA TYR A 485 9.92 -0.83 -28.99
C TYR A 485 8.67 -1.19 -29.78
N GLU A 486 8.45 -0.54 -30.94
CA GLU A 486 7.36 -0.94 -31.88
C GLU A 486 7.58 -2.36 -32.39
N GLU A 487 8.83 -2.74 -32.76
CA GLU A 487 9.19 -4.09 -33.16
C GLU A 487 9.02 -5.11 -32.02
N LEU A 488 9.39 -4.72 -30.80
CA LEU A 488 9.21 -5.54 -29.59
C LEU A 488 7.73 -5.72 -29.26
N THR A 489 6.91 -4.76 -29.48
CA THR A 489 5.55 -4.43 -29.05
C THR A 489 5.50 -3.83 -27.63
N PRO A 490 4.63 -2.83 -27.39
CA PRO A 490 4.44 -2.25 -26.06
C PRO A 490 4.10 -3.29 -24.97
N GLN A 491 3.29 -4.30 -25.30
CA GLN A 491 2.92 -5.38 -24.39
C GLN A 491 4.14 -6.18 -23.93
N ALA A 492 5.00 -6.55 -24.87
CA ALA A 492 6.21 -7.28 -24.53
C ALA A 492 7.21 -6.44 -23.74
N GLY A 493 7.33 -5.14 -24.08
CA GLY A 493 8.22 -4.24 -23.33
C GLY A 493 7.76 -3.98 -21.90
N LEU A 494 6.46 -3.75 -21.69
CA LEU A 494 5.90 -3.52 -20.35
C LEU A 494 5.84 -4.77 -19.48
N SER A 495 5.74 -5.98 -20.08
CA SER A 495 5.73 -7.22 -19.30
C SER A 495 6.98 -7.41 -18.42
N TYR A 496 8.11 -6.81 -18.79
CA TYR A 496 9.31 -6.82 -17.95
C TYR A 496 9.14 -5.96 -16.69
N LEU A 497 8.49 -4.80 -16.80
CA LEU A 497 8.16 -3.97 -15.62
C LEU A 497 7.09 -4.64 -14.75
N GLU A 498 6.11 -5.31 -15.38
CA GLU A 498 5.10 -6.09 -14.66
C GLU A 498 5.75 -7.20 -13.83
N ASN A 499 6.71 -7.92 -14.41
CA ASN A 499 7.47 -8.96 -13.73
C ASN A 499 8.39 -8.40 -12.63
N MET A 500 8.72 -7.11 -12.65
CA MET A 500 9.46 -6.40 -11.61
C MET A 500 8.54 -5.59 -10.69
N HIS A 501 7.26 -5.90 -10.67
CA HIS A 501 6.26 -5.36 -9.76
C HIS A 501 6.11 -3.82 -9.77
N PHE A 502 6.32 -3.19 -10.93
CA PHE A 502 6.03 -1.77 -11.09
C PHE A 502 4.53 -1.54 -10.88
N SER A 503 4.20 -0.78 -9.86
CA SER A 503 2.87 -0.80 -9.25
C SER A 503 1.83 0.12 -9.89
N ARG A 504 2.25 1.08 -10.74
CA ARG A 504 1.38 2.13 -11.28
C ARG A 504 1.26 2.10 -12.81
N LEU A 505 1.49 0.94 -13.43
CA LEU A 505 1.27 0.76 -14.87
C LEU A 505 -0.24 0.88 -15.17
N ASP A 506 -0.56 1.64 -16.21
CA ASP A 506 -1.92 1.91 -16.66
C ASP A 506 -2.18 1.29 -18.03
N ALA A 507 -3.43 0.98 -18.34
CA ALA A 507 -3.81 0.48 -19.67
C ALA A 507 -3.46 1.46 -20.81
N ALA A 508 -3.38 2.76 -20.52
CA ALA A 508 -2.95 3.79 -21.46
C ALA A 508 -1.44 3.79 -21.74
N ASP A 509 -0.63 3.08 -20.94
CA ASP A 509 0.82 3.00 -21.10
C ASP A 509 1.27 1.99 -22.18
N TYR A 510 0.35 1.16 -22.71
CA TYR A 510 0.65 0.20 -23.79
C TYR A 510 0.74 0.86 -25.16
N VAL A 511 1.55 1.91 -25.25
CA VAL A 511 1.76 2.74 -26.44
C VAL A 511 3.26 2.96 -26.70
N PRO A 512 3.68 3.29 -27.93
CA PRO A 512 5.10 3.51 -28.25
C PRO A 512 5.78 4.64 -27.44
N ALA A 513 5.02 5.62 -26.97
CA ALA A 513 5.55 6.74 -26.15
C ALA A 513 6.19 6.28 -24.83
N THR A 514 5.77 5.14 -24.32
CA THR A 514 6.29 4.54 -23.07
C THR A 514 7.77 4.14 -23.20
N ALA A 515 8.22 3.80 -24.42
CA ALA A 515 9.64 3.61 -24.71
C ALA A 515 10.54 4.79 -24.30
N LEU A 516 9.98 5.98 -24.24
CA LEU A 516 10.69 7.24 -23.92
C LEU A 516 10.39 7.74 -22.51
N GLY A 517 9.64 6.96 -21.73
CA GLY A 517 9.26 7.29 -20.36
C GLY A 517 7.98 8.10 -20.22
N GLY A 518 7.12 8.11 -21.25
CA GLY A 518 5.81 8.76 -21.22
C GLY A 518 4.75 7.88 -20.56
N PHE A 519 4.83 7.71 -19.25
CA PHE A 519 3.86 6.97 -18.44
C PHE A 519 2.72 7.86 -17.95
N THR A 520 1.56 7.29 -17.77
CA THR A 520 0.37 7.96 -17.22
C THR A 520 0.61 8.38 -15.77
N ASN A 521 1.02 7.45 -14.92
CA ASN A 521 1.26 7.70 -13.50
C ASN A 521 2.74 7.92 -13.17
N GLY A 522 3.65 7.40 -14.00
CA GLY A 522 5.08 7.42 -13.72
C GLY A 522 5.55 6.21 -12.92
N VAL A 523 6.80 6.28 -12.44
CA VAL A 523 7.48 5.26 -11.64
C VAL A 523 8.17 5.89 -10.44
N SER A 524 8.41 5.12 -9.38
CA SER A 524 9.12 5.59 -8.18
C SER A 524 10.64 5.39 -8.28
N PRO A 525 11.44 6.16 -7.53
CA PRO A 525 12.89 5.92 -7.39
C PRO A 525 13.21 4.49 -6.92
N LEU A 526 12.40 3.91 -6.04
CA LEU A 526 12.56 2.54 -5.56
C LEU A 526 12.39 1.51 -6.69
N GLU A 527 11.33 1.62 -7.49
CA GLU A 527 11.09 0.74 -8.65
C GLU A 527 12.23 0.86 -9.67
N MET A 528 12.70 2.08 -9.93
CA MET A 528 13.86 2.28 -10.82
C MET A 528 15.13 1.67 -10.27
N ALA A 529 15.42 1.81 -8.97
CA ALA A 529 16.56 1.18 -8.33
C ALA A 529 16.49 -0.36 -8.44
N ALA A 530 15.32 -0.95 -8.15
CA ALA A 530 15.10 -2.40 -8.24
C ALA A 530 15.25 -2.93 -9.66
N GLY A 531 14.72 -2.22 -10.66
CA GLY A 531 14.88 -2.58 -12.07
C GLY A 531 16.34 -2.56 -12.54
N TYR A 532 17.11 -1.57 -12.10
CA TYR A 532 18.55 -1.51 -12.40
C TYR A 532 19.37 -2.49 -11.58
N ALA A 533 18.97 -2.81 -10.35
CA ALA A 533 19.57 -3.88 -9.55
C ALA A 533 19.42 -5.25 -10.25
N ALA A 534 18.28 -5.50 -10.89
CA ALA A 534 18.09 -6.70 -11.70
C ALA A 534 19.11 -6.79 -12.86
N LEU A 535 19.44 -5.66 -13.53
CA LEU A 535 20.49 -5.63 -14.54
C LEU A 535 21.88 -5.88 -13.95
N ALA A 536 22.18 -5.29 -12.78
CA ALA A 536 23.43 -5.47 -12.05
C ALA A 536 23.64 -6.92 -11.59
N ASN A 537 22.53 -7.61 -11.29
CA ASN A 537 22.47 -8.98 -10.80
C ASN A 537 22.11 -9.99 -11.91
N ASP A 538 22.77 -9.84 -13.08
CA ASP A 538 22.68 -10.81 -14.18
C ASP A 538 21.25 -11.12 -14.66
N GLY A 539 20.29 -10.20 -14.48
CA GLY A 539 18.89 -10.33 -14.90
C GLY A 539 17.94 -10.85 -13.83
N VAL A 540 18.43 -11.07 -12.62
CA VAL A 540 17.63 -11.58 -11.50
C VAL A 540 17.10 -10.41 -10.66
N TYR A 541 15.78 -10.30 -10.61
CA TYR A 541 15.06 -9.35 -9.76
C TYR A 541 14.81 -9.92 -8.37
N ARG A 542 14.86 -9.06 -7.37
CA ARG A 542 14.37 -9.30 -6.01
C ARG A 542 13.48 -8.14 -5.59
N GLU A 543 12.38 -8.44 -4.90
CA GLU A 543 11.49 -7.41 -4.36
C GLU A 543 12.26 -6.56 -3.34
N PRO A 544 12.35 -5.23 -3.54
CA PRO A 544 13.13 -4.39 -2.64
C PRO A 544 12.44 -4.25 -1.29
N THR A 545 13.15 -4.59 -0.24
CA THR A 545 12.74 -4.42 1.16
C THR A 545 13.93 -4.01 2.02
N CYS A 546 13.66 -3.44 3.18
CA CYS A 546 14.68 -3.26 4.22
C CYS A 546 14.54 -4.26 5.37
N ILE A 547 13.49 -5.08 5.42
CA ILE A 547 13.26 -6.01 6.53
C ILE A 547 14.05 -7.29 6.30
N MET A 548 14.96 -7.59 7.21
CA MET A 548 15.67 -8.87 7.25
C MET A 548 14.95 -9.89 8.14
N ARG A 549 14.42 -9.43 9.29
CA ARG A 549 13.81 -10.29 10.29
C ARG A 549 12.91 -9.49 11.22
N ILE A 550 11.80 -10.09 11.66
CA ILE A 550 10.96 -9.59 12.76
C ILE A 550 10.86 -10.68 13.81
N THR A 551 11.13 -10.36 15.07
CA THR A 551 10.90 -11.28 16.18
C THR A 551 9.85 -10.74 17.13
N GLY A 552 9.16 -11.65 17.81
CA GLY A 552 8.28 -11.31 18.92
C GLY A 552 9.08 -10.90 20.17
N ASP A 553 8.36 -10.50 21.19
CA ASP A 553 8.90 -10.14 22.51
C ASP A 553 9.61 -11.31 23.21
N ASP A 554 9.22 -12.54 22.91
CA ASP A 554 9.85 -13.78 23.38
C ASP A 554 11.10 -14.18 22.60
N GLY A 555 11.49 -13.41 21.58
CA GLY A 555 12.62 -13.66 20.70
C GLY A 555 12.35 -14.71 19.61
N ALA A 556 11.11 -15.21 19.51
CA ALA A 556 10.75 -16.12 18.42
C ALA A 556 10.61 -15.36 17.07
N ASP A 557 11.00 -16.01 15.99
CA ASP A 557 10.81 -15.46 14.65
C ASP A 557 9.33 -15.35 14.30
N VAL A 558 8.90 -14.14 13.96
CA VAL A 558 7.58 -13.85 13.39
C VAL A 558 7.69 -13.80 11.88
N TYR A 559 8.76 -13.20 11.36
CA TYR A 559 9.04 -13.10 9.94
C TYR A 559 10.54 -13.21 9.68
N LEU A 560 10.92 -13.93 8.64
CA LEU A 560 12.28 -13.99 8.14
C LEU A 560 12.22 -13.81 6.61
N ALA A 561 12.87 -12.78 6.10
CA ALA A 561 12.85 -12.48 4.67
C ALA A 561 13.52 -13.60 3.86
N ALA A 562 12.81 -14.10 2.86
CA ALA A 562 13.32 -15.14 1.97
C ALA A 562 14.15 -14.55 0.80
N GLN A 563 13.90 -13.28 0.41
CA GLN A 563 14.49 -12.63 -0.77
C GLN A 563 14.38 -13.52 -2.02
N GLU A 564 13.14 -13.80 -2.42
CA GLU A 564 12.86 -14.63 -3.59
C GLU A 564 13.49 -14.06 -4.85
N GLU A 565 14.11 -14.93 -5.65
CA GLU A 565 14.78 -14.59 -6.90
C GLU A 565 13.85 -14.83 -8.08
N GLN A 566 13.69 -13.83 -8.92
CA GLN A 566 12.92 -13.94 -10.15
C GLN A 566 13.80 -13.59 -11.35
N GLU A 567 14.04 -14.53 -12.26
CA GLU A 567 14.71 -14.24 -13.53
C GLU A 567 13.76 -13.43 -14.43
N VAL A 568 14.09 -12.15 -14.61
CA VAL A 568 13.34 -11.22 -15.47
C VAL A 568 14.01 -11.06 -16.83
N TYR A 569 15.34 -11.00 -16.84
CA TYR A 569 16.14 -10.96 -18.07
C TYR A 569 17.08 -12.16 -18.11
N ARG A 570 17.32 -12.66 -19.33
CA ARG A 570 18.38 -13.65 -19.54
C ARG A 570 19.72 -13.03 -19.19
N GLN A 571 20.55 -13.78 -18.47
CA GLN A 571 21.86 -13.35 -17.98
C GLN A 571 22.70 -12.63 -19.05
N ASN A 572 22.81 -13.23 -20.26
CA ASN A 572 23.62 -12.65 -21.31
C ASN A 572 23.08 -11.30 -21.83
N ALA A 573 21.76 -11.10 -21.85
CA ALA A 573 21.14 -9.84 -22.23
C ALA A 573 21.41 -8.74 -21.18
N ALA A 574 21.27 -9.07 -19.90
CA ALA A 574 21.61 -8.17 -18.80
C ALA A 574 23.09 -7.75 -18.84
N ARG A 575 24.01 -8.70 -19.09
CA ARG A 575 25.44 -8.41 -19.23
C ARG A 575 25.76 -7.58 -20.48
N MET A 576 25.09 -7.84 -21.62
CA MET A 576 25.21 -6.96 -22.81
C MET A 576 24.75 -5.54 -22.49
N MET A 577 23.64 -5.40 -21.74
CA MET A 577 23.12 -4.09 -21.35
C MET A 577 24.09 -3.38 -20.40
N THR A 578 24.66 -4.07 -19.42
CA THR A 578 25.65 -3.55 -18.50
C THR A 578 26.89 -3.03 -19.24
N ASP A 579 27.42 -3.80 -20.18
CA ASP A 579 28.56 -3.39 -20.99
C ASP A 579 28.27 -2.12 -21.82
N VAL A 580 27.08 -2.01 -22.38
CA VAL A 580 26.66 -0.81 -23.12
C VAL A 580 26.49 0.40 -22.17
N LEU A 581 25.92 0.19 -20.98
CA LEU A 581 25.68 1.26 -20.00
C LEU A 581 26.96 1.84 -19.40
N LYS A 582 28.09 1.10 -19.38
CA LYS A 582 29.43 1.65 -19.06
C LYS A 582 29.79 2.80 -20.03
N GLY A 583 29.38 2.69 -21.30
CA GLY A 583 29.62 3.69 -22.33
C GLY A 583 28.88 5.01 -22.12
N VAL A 584 27.78 5.01 -21.37
CA VAL A 584 27.04 6.23 -21.03
C VAL A 584 27.90 7.22 -20.24
N PHE A 585 28.73 6.75 -19.33
CA PHE A 585 29.61 7.58 -18.51
C PHE A 585 30.92 8.01 -19.20
N THR A 586 31.33 7.29 -20.24
CA THR A 586 32.54 7.59 -21.00
C THR A 586 32.29 8.40 -22.27
N ASN A 587 31.32 7.96 -23.07
CA ASN A 587 31.05 8.50 -24.42
C ASN A 587 29.66 9.15 -24.55
N GLY A 588 28.78 8.89 -23.57
CA GLY A 588 27.36 9.17 -23.64
C GLY A 588 26.88 10.38 -22.87
N THR A 589 25.60 10.36 -22.52
CA THR A 589 24.87 11.45 -21.87
C THR A 589 25.29 11.70 -20.42
N GLY A 590 25.90 10.72 -19.75
CA GLY A 590 26.46 10.81 -18.40
C GLY A 590 27.96 11.06 -18.36
N ARG A 591 28.58 11.54 -19.45
CA ARG A 591 30.02 11.73 -19.54
C ARG A 591 30.56 12.61 -18.40
N GLY A 592 31.55 12.07 -17.69
CA GLY A 592 32.19 12.74 -16.54
C GLY A 592 31.52 12.44 -15.18
N LEU A 593 30.50 11.60 -15.15
CA LEU A 593 29.85 11.15 -13.91
C LEU A 593 30.29 9.72 -13.51
N GLY A 594 31.22 9.11 -14.26
CA GLY A 594 31.81 7.82 -13.87
C GLY A 594 32.60 7.93 -12.59
N LEU A 595 32.69 6.84 -11.83
CA LEU A 595 33.45 6.75 -10.60
C LEU A 595 34.97 6.67 -10.89
N SER A 596 35.78 7.17 -9.98
CA SER A 596 37.24 7.24 -10.13
C SER A 596 37.88 5.86 -10.04
N ASP A 597 37.47 5.06 -9.07
CA ASP A 597 38.12 3.83 -8.67
C ASP A 597 37.26 2.57 -8.82
N MET A 598 36.04 2.69 -9.37
CA MET A 598 35.13 1.56 -9.53
C MET A 598 34.44 1.58 -10.90
N PRO A 599 34.39 0.45 -11.64
CA PRO A 599 33.59 0.34 -12.84
C PRO A 599 32.10 0.54 -12.54
N CYS A 600 31.46 1.39 -13.34
CA CYS A 600 30.04 1.69 -13.17
C CYS A 600 29.30 1.70 -14.49
N ALA A 601 28.00 1.42 -14.42
CA ALA A 601 27.06 1.41 -15.53
C ALA A 601 25.81 2.18 -15.14
N GLY A 602 25.15 2.88 -16.08
CA GLY A 602 23.94 3.62 -15.74
C GLY A 602 23.34 4.40 -16.89
N LYS A 603 22.22 5.07 -16.61
CA LYS A 603 21.47 5.83 -17.62
C LYS A 603 20.88 7.10 -17.03
N THR A 604 21.00 8.18 -17.78
CA THR A 604 20.35 9.46 -17.51
C THR A 604 18.92 9.47 -18.05
N GLY A 605 18.02 10.12 -17.33
CA GLY A 605 16.66 10.44 -17.74
C GLY A 605 16.40 11.94 -17.63
N THR A 606 15.66 12.48 -18.59
CA THR A 606 15.17 13.86 -18.56
C THR A 606 13.82 13.85 -19.27
N THR A 607 12.81 14.39 -18.61
CA THR A 607 11.47 14.51 -19.21
C THR A 607 11.38 15.74 -20.13
N ASN A 608 10.35 15.76 -20.97
CA ASN A 608 10.03 16.94 -21.75
C ASN A 608 9.84 18.15 -20.82
N ASP A 609 10.23 19.32 -21.29
CA ASP A 609 10.18 20.59 -20.53
C ASP A 609 11.01 20.56 -19.25
N HIS A 610 11.97 19.62 -19.11
CA HIS A 610 12.90 19.54 -17.97
C HIS A 610 12.21 19.56 -16.59
N LYS A 611 11.09 18.81 -16.44
CA LYS A 611 10.33 18.76 -15.19
C LYS A 611 10.85 17.75 -14.20
N ASP A 612 11.46 16.67 -14.72
CA ASP A 612 12.04 15.58 -13.94
C ASP A 612 13.43 15.23 -14.47
N GLY A 613 14.40 15.16 -13.59
CA GLY A 613 15.75 14.69 -13.84
C GLY A 613 16.00 13.36 -13.13
N TRP A 614 16.61 12.39 -13.83
CA TRP A 614 16.89 11.06 -13.32
C TRP A 614 18.31 10.62 -13.63
N LEU A 615 18.91 9.89 -12.71
CA LEU A 615 20.03 9.01 -12.97
C LEU A 615 19.81 7.71 -12.18
N ALA A 616 19.82 6.57 -12.88
CA ALA A 616 19.91 5.25 -12.29
C ALA A 616 21.21 4.59 -12.75
N GLY A 617 22.04 4.14 -11.81
CA GLY A 617 23.32 3.57 -12.10
C GLY A 617 23.81 2.65 -10.99
N TYR A 618 24.76 1.78 -11.33
CA TYR A 618 25.22 0.71 -10.46
C TYR A 618 26.70 0.36 -10.67
N THR A 619 27.23 -0.33 -9.69
CA THR A 619 28.48 -1.07 -9.71
C THR A 619 28.19 -2.56 -9.49
N ARG A 620 29.18 -3.37 -9.17
CA ARG A 620 28.95 -4.74 -8.70
C ARG A 620 28.37 -4.80 -7.29
N TYR A 621 28.54 -3.74 -6.48
CA TYR A 621 28.12 -3.70 -5.09
C TYR A 621 26.72 -3.10 -4.92
N TYR A 622 26.53 -1.89 -5.44
CA TYR A 622 25.34 -1.09 -5.17
C TYR A 622 24.68 -0.59 -6.45
N THR A 623 23.36 -0.52 -6.41
CA THR A 623 22.54 0.20 -7.37
C THR A 623 21.90 1.40 -6.71
N THR A 624 22.05 2.59 -7.32
CA THR A 624 21.43 3.81 -6.82
C THR A 624 20.62 4.48 -7.91
N SER A 625 19.35 4.80 -7.60
CA SER A 625 18.46 5.62 -8.43
C SER A 625 18.23 6.96 -7.75
N VAL A 626 18.38 8.05 -8.51
CA VAL A 626 18.19 9.43 -8.04
C VAL A 626 17.20 10.15 -8.94
N TRP A 627 16.22 10.80 -8.31
CA TRP A 627 15.28 11.72 -8.93
C TRP A 627 15.45 13.13 -8.35
N VAL A 628 15.31 14.16 -9.19
CA VAL A 628 15.22 15.57 -8.79
C VAL A 628 14.09 16.23 -9.56
N GLY A 629 13.26 17.02 -8.87
CA GLY A 629 12.14 17.74 -9.47
C GLY A 629 11.30 18.49 -8.44
N TYR A 630 10.18 19.00 -8.89
CA TYR A 630 9.18 19.67 -8.05
C TYR A 630 8.01 18.70 -7.79
N ASP A 631 7.39 18.75 -6.60
CA ASP A 631 6.20 17.95 -6.29
C ASP A 631 5.07 18.23 -7.28
N MET A 632 4.81 19.48 -7.56
CA MET A 632 3.98 19.90 -8.69
C MET A 632 4.89 20.15 -9.90
N PRO A 633 4.77 19.36 -10.99
CA PRO A 633 5.67 19.41 -12.14
C PRO A 633 5.86 20.85 -12.67
N LYS A 634 7.07 21.37 -12.56
CA LYS A 634 7.47 22.72 -12.99
C LYS A 634 8.71 22.63 -13.88
N GLU A 635 8.73 23.42 -14.92
CA GLU A 635 9.85 23.52 -15.86
C GLU A 635 11.09 24.14 -15.21
N MET A 636 12.26 23.52 -15.44
CA MET A 636 13.55 23.99 -14.96
C MET A 636 14.64 23.71 -16.00
N ASP A 637 14.98 24.68 -16.81
CA ASP A 637 15.93 24.55 -17.96
C ASP A 637 17.26 23.88 -17.58
N SER A 638 17.75 24.05 -16.36
CA SER A 638 19.01 23.46 -15.89
C SER A 638 18.86 22.03 -15.39
N LEU A 639 17.63 21.50 -15.28
CA LEU A 639 17.39 20.16 -14.78
C LEU A 639 17.51 19.11 -15.91
N MET A 640 18.59 18.38 -15.87
CA MET A 640 18.85 17.23 -16.73
C MET A 640 19.41 16.07 -15.88
N GLY A 641 19.28 14.85 -16.36
CA GLY A 641 19.75 13.68 -15.63
C GLY A 641 21.26 13.70 -15.33
N ASN A 642 22.05 14.39 -16.12
CA ASN A 642 23.48 14.56 -15.91
C ASN A 642 23.86 15.81 -15.10
N THR A 643 22.89 16.59 -14.61
CA THR A 643 23.16 17.76 -13.76
C THR A 643 22.98 17.37 -12.28
N TYR A 644 21.91 17.77 -11.62
CA TYR A 644 21.72 17.53 -10.19
C TYR A 644 21.60 16.04 -9.83
N PRO A 645 20.76 15.23 -10.52
CA PRO A 645 20.69 13.80 -10.21
C PRO A 645 22.04 13.10 -10.42
N GLY A 646 22.76 13.47 -11.50
CA GLY A 646 24.07 12.91 -11.79
C GLY A 646 25.11 13.23 -10.72
N LYS A 647 25.11 14.47 -10.21
CA LYS A 647 26.04 14.88 -9.13
C LYS A 647 25.72 14.17 -7.82
N ILE A 648 24.46 14.10 -7.44
CA ILE A 648 24.02 13.37 -6.23
C ILE A 648 24.51 11.92 -6.32
N TRP A 649 24.21 11.25 -7.44
CA TRP A 649 24.59 9.87 -7.67
C TRP A 649 26.12 9.69 -7.58
N GLN A 650 26.90 10.53 -8.27
CA GLN A 650 28.36 10.43 -8.28
C GLN A 650 28.93 10.67 -6.89
N THR A 651 28.55 11.75 -6.22
CA THR A 651 29.03 12.09 -4.86
C THR A 651 28.78 10.95 -3.88
N PHE A 652 27.55 10.45 -3.85
CA PHE A 652 27.21 9.33 -2.97
C PHE A 652 27.96 8.05 -3.32
N MET A 653 27.96 7.65 -4.60
CA MET A 653 28.58 6.39 -5.01
C MET A 653 30.10 6.39 -4.85
N GLU A 654 30.79 7.53 -4.98
CA GLU A 654 32.22 7.63 -4.64
C GLU A 654 32.45 7.35 -3.14
N GLN A 655 31.64 7.95 -2.25
CA GLN A 655 31.72 7.73 -0.80
C GLN A 655 31.37 6.28 -0.43
N ALA A 656 30.28 5.77 -0.95
CA ALA A 656 29.79 4.41 -0.67
C ALA A 656 30.80 3.30 -1.10
N HIS A 657 31.77 3.63 -1.95
CA HIS A 657 32.80 2.67 -2.42
C HIS A 657 34.16 2.90 -1.76
N GLU A 658 34.30 3.85 -0.84
CA GLU A 658 35.55 4.04 -0.12
C GLU A 658 35.96 2.76 0.63
N GLY A 659 37.15 2.25 0.30
CA GLY A 659 37.70 1.06 0.94
C GLY A 659 37.17 -0.28 0.41
N LEU A 660 36.24 -0.29 -0.55
CA LEU A 660 35.79 -1.53 -1.21
C LEU A 660 36.86 -2.02 -2.22
N GLU A 661 36.93 -3.33 -2.37
CA GLU A 661 37.81 -3.95 -3.36
C GLU A 661 37.34 -3.62 -4.78
N TRP A 662 38.29 -3.31 -5.68
CA TRP A 662 37.96 -3.05 -7.09
C TRP A 662 37.38 -4.31 -7.74
N LEU A 663 36.17 -4.20 -8.34
CA LEU A 663 35.44 -5.33 -8.92
C LEU A 663 34.77 -4.91 -10.23
N ASP A 664 35.19 -5.54 -11.37
CA ASP A 664 34.56 -5.27 -12.66
C ASP A 664 33.32 -6.18 -12.87
N PHE A 665 32.47 -5.75 -13.78
CA PHE A 665 31.31 -6.53 -14.22
C PHE A 665 31.74 -7.80 -14.97
N LEU A 666 30.88 -8.83 -14.89
CA LEU A 666 31.10 -10.05 -15.64
C LEU A 666 30.84 -9.81 -17.15
N PRO A 667 31.71 -10.33 -18.04
CA PRO A 667 31.55 -10.13 -19.46
C PRO A 667 30.34 -10.92 -20.03
N TYR A 668 29.73 -10.37 -21.07
CA TYR A 668 28.75 -11.12 -21.85
C TYR A 668 29.43 -12.08 -22.84
N THR A 669 28.72 -13.16 -23.21
CA THR A 669 29.15 -14.09 -24.25
C THR A 669 28.84 -13.51 -25.62
N GLN A 670 29.84 -13.36 -26.48
CA GLN A 670 29.64 -12.91 -27.85
C GLN A 670 28.81 -13.90 -28.63
N ILE A 671 27.73 -13.44 -29.25
CA ILE A 671 26.94 -14.25 -30.18
C ILE A 671 27.62 -14.11 -31.55
N PRO A 672 28.06 -15.22 -32.18
CA PRO A 672 28.66 -15.14 -33.52
C PRO A 672 27.67 -14.53 -34.51
N ASP A 673 28.13 -13.55 -35.30
CA ASP A 673 27.32 -12.96 -36.35
C ASP A 673 26.86 -14.03 -37.34
N ALA A 674 25.56 -14.20 -37.51
CA ALA A 674 24.95 -15.08 -38.49
C ALA A 674 25.25 -14.63 -39.96
N SER A 675 25.92 -13.49 -40.15
CA SER A 675 26.23 -12.89 -41.47
C SER A 675 27.61 -13.27 -42.04
N SER A 676 28.46 -14.05 -41.33
CA SER A 676 29.76 -14.49 -41.82
C SER A 676 29.77 -15.89 -42.45
N GLY A 677 28.60 -16.48 -42.65
CA GLY A 677 28.45 -17.80 -43.30
C GLY A 677 28.16 -17.67 -44.81
N GLY A 678 29.08 -17.09 -45.55
CA GLY A 678 29.01 -17.06 -47.02
C GLY A 678 30.30 -17.61 -47.64
N THR A 679 30.18 -18.79 -48.28
CA THR A 679 31.11 -19.43 -49.21
C THR A 679 32.44 -19.94 -48.64
N ASP A 680 32.47 -21.26 -48.36
CA ASP A 680 33.43 -22.21 -48.95
C ASP A 680 33.04 -23.62 -48.41
N ALA A 681 32.19 -24.28 -49.18
CA ALA A 681 31.94 -25.71 -49.05
C ALA A 681 32.38 -26.35 -50.38
N GLU A 682 33.62 -26.85 -50.43
CA GLU A 682 33.98 -27.97 -51.27
C GLU A 682 35.31 -28.56 -50.77
N ASP A 683 35.32 -29.88 -50.67
CA ASP A 683 36.44 -30.81 -50.49
C ASP A 683 37.08 -30.96 -49.11
N ALA A 684 36.66 -32.04 -48.41
CA ALA A 684 37.49 -33.19 -48.11
C ALA A 684 36.69 -34.26 -47.40
N ALA A 685 36.45 -35.34 -48.13
CA ALA A 685 35.97 -36.62 -47.58
C ALA A 685 37.15 -37.41 -46.99
N THR A 686 36.81 -38.26 -46.06
CA THR A 686 37.54 -39.45 -45.59
C THR A 686 38.77 -39.25 -44.70
N ASP A 687 38.65 -39.63 -43.39
CA ASP A 687 39.39 -40.75 -42.86
C ASP A 687 38.75 -41.29 -41.58
N GLU A 688 38.53 -42.61 -41.52
CA GLU A 688 38.10 -43.38 -40.39
C GLU A 688 39.30 -43.71 -39.49
N GLY A 689 39.14 -43.72 -38.15
CA GLY A 689 40.22 -44.23 -37.32
C GLY A 689 39.89 -44.22 -35.81
N SER A 690 39.15 -45.25 -35.39
CA SER A 690 39.27 -46.12 -34.21
C SER A 690 39.75 -45.57 -32.87
N ALA A 691 38.87 -45.70 -31.90
CA ALA A 691 38.99 -46.36 -30.59
C ALA A 691 40.10 -45.97 -29.63
N GLN A 692 39.75 -45.63 -28.43
CA GLN A 692 39.99 -46.48 -27.25
C GLN A 692 39.37 -45.85 -25.98
N GLU A 693 38.58 -46.66 -25.29
CA GLU A 693 38.17 -46.56 -23.88
C GLU A 693 39.43 -46.63 -22.97
N GLU A 694 39.48 -45.79 -21.99
CA GLU A 694 40.17 -46.10 -20.74
C GLU A 694 39.35 -45.61 -19.53
N THR A 695 38.90 -46.60 -18.76
CA THR A 695 38.43 -46.49 -17.38
C THR A 695 39.62 -46.47 -16.42
N PRO A 696 39.53 -45.79 -15.30
CA PRO A 696 40.32 -46.13 -14.11
C PRO A 696 39.44 -46.67 -12.97
N ALA A 697 40.08 -47.68 -12.33
CA ALA A 697 39.59 -48.52 -11.28
C ALA A 697 39.44 -47.90 -9.90
N GLU A 698 38.60 -48.60 -9.17
CA GLU A 698 38.29 -48.67 -7.73
C GLU A 698 39.41 -48.44 -6.71
N ASN A 699 38.99 -47.93 -5.55
CA ASN A 699 39.24 -48.45 -4.18
C ASN A 699 38.32 -47.62 -3.24
N GLY A 700 37.38 -48.13 -2.49
CA GLY A 700 37.29 -49.29 -1.63
C GLY A 700 37.43 -48.86 -0.16
N ASP A 701 36.36 -48.71 0.60
CA ASP A 701 36.09 -49.38 1.89
C ASP A 701 34.79 -48.82 2.55
N MET A 702 33.81 -49.64 2.61
CA MET A 702 33.05 -50.30 3.66
C MET A 702 32.78 -49.53 4.97
N LEU A 703 31.49 -49.37 5.29
CA LEU A 703 30.82 -50.06 6.41
C LEU A 703 29.28 -49.97 6.28
N GLN A 704 28.73 -51.19 6.32
CA GLN A 704 27.31 -51.60 6.45
C GLN A 704 26.72 -51.19 7.79
N GLU A 705 25.40 -51.06 7.83
CA GLU A 705 24.32 -51.96 8.37
C GLU A 705 23.05 -51.14 8.57
N ASN A 706 21.84 -51.50 8.38
CA ASN A 706 20.97 -52.64 8.14
C ASN A 706 19.52 -52.11 8.13
N VAL A 707 18.77 -52.33 7.07
CA VAL A 707 17.60 -53.22 6.85
C VAL A 707 16.46 -53.18 7.90
N THR A 708 15.26 -52.83 7.45
CA THR A 708 14.01 -53.60 7.35
C THR A 708 12.93 -52.68 6.77
N ASP A 709 12.42 -52.86 5.59
CA ASP A 709 11.44 -53.75 4.97
C ASP A 709 10.08 -53.78 5.69
N THR A 710 9.04 -53.26 5.00
CA THR A 710 7.76 -53.98 4.73
C THR A 710 6.86 -53.14 3.80
N THR A 711 6.73 -53.64 2.62
CA THR A 711 5.60 -53.79 1.69
C THR A 711 4.20 -53.42 2.21
N ASP A 712 3.42 -52.63 1.41
CA ASP A 712 2.23 -53.18 0.72
C ASP A 712 1.62 -52.12 -0.24
N THR A 713 1.51 -52.56 -1.48
CA THR A 713 0.60 -51.97 -2.49
C THR A 713 -0.68 -52.85 -2.51
N PRO A 714 -1.84 -52.27 -2.88
CA PRO A 714 -2.50 -52.86 -4.05
C PRO A 714 -3.09 -51.85 -5.05
N GLN A 715 -3.05 -52.35 -6.25
CA GLN A 715 -3.58 -51.87 -7.52
C GLN A 715 -5.10 -51.69 -7.60
N GLY A 716 -5.46 -50.86 -8.58
CA GLY A 716 -6.58 -51.10 -9.50
C GLY A 716 -7.82 -50.25 -9.20
N SER A 717 -8.44 -49.52 -10.09
CA SER A 717 -8.97 -49.96 -11.38
C SER A 717 -9.51 -48.73 -12.13
N THR A 718 -9.29 -48.72 -13.42
CA THR A 718 -9.89 -47.99 -14.53
C THR A 718 -11.43 -47.90 -14.55
N THR A 719 -12.00 -46.79 -15.05
CA THR A 719 -13.00 -46.72 -16.15
C THR A 719 -13.39 -45.26 -16.42
N ASP A 720 -13.11 -44.78 -17.59
CA ASP A 720 -13.92 -44.50 -18.77
C ASP A 720 -14.57 -43.12 -18.83
N VAL A 721 -14.14 -42.42 -19.87
CA VAL A 721 -14.74 -41.25 -20.54
C VAL A 721 -15.97 -41.72 -21.33
N PRO A 722 -16.99 -40.85 -21.57
CA PRO A 722 -17.20 -40.51 -22.97
C PRO A 722 -17.43 -39.02 -23.26
N ALA A 723 -16.91 -38.65 -24.40
CA ALA A 723 -17.20 -37.44 -25.15
C ALA A 723 -18.52 -37.60 -25.96
N SER A 724 -19.23 -36.47 -26.17
CA SER A 724 -20.00 -36.19 -27.39
C SER A 724 -20.43 -34.71 -27.31
N SER A 725 -19.96 -33.88 -28.20
CA SER A 725 -20.41 -33.52 -29.56
C SER A 725 -21.57 -32.51 -29.58
N GLN A 726 -21.22 -31.30 -30.02
CA GLN A 726 -21.78 -30.46 -31.10
C GLN A 726 -23.30 -30.30 -31.18
N GLU A 727 -23.78 -29.05 -31.26
CA GLU A 727 -24.21 -28.38 -32.51
C GLU A 727 -24.75 -26.97 -32.25
N ASN A 728 -24.23 -26.02 -33.02
CA ASN A 728 -24.79 -24.92 -33.78
C ASN A 728 -26.31 -24.61 -33.71
N THR A 729 -26.59 -23.31 -33.62
CA THR A 729 -27.30 -22.51 -34.63
C THR A 729 -27.33 -21.04 -34.22
N SER A 730 -26.74 -20.19 -34.97
CA SER A 730 -27.12 -18.99 -35.75
C SER A 730 -28.60 -18.53 -35.56
N ASP A 731 -28.81 -17.26 -35.22
CA ASP A 731 -29.48 -16.37 -36.16
C ASP A 731 -29.34 -14.88 -35.78
N ALA A 732 -29.22 -14.11 -36.83
CA ALA A 732 -29.07 -12.67 -36.90
C ALA A 732 -30.40 -11.93 -36.75
N ALA A 733 -30.35 -10.70 -36.26
CA ALA A 733 -31.23 -9.63 -36.74
C ALA A 733 -30.61 -8.25 -36.52
N GLN A 734 -30.41 -7.59 -37.65
CA GLN A 734 -30.13 -6.18 -37.90
C GLN A 734 -31.32 -5.29 -37.47
N GLY A 735 -31.00 -4.00 -37.22
CA GLY A 735 -31.95 -2.87 -37.30
C GLY A 735 -31.35 -1.73 -36.47
N ASP A 736 -30.68 -0.85 -37.01
CA ASP A 736 -30.81 0.30 -37.91
C ASP A 736 -31.14 1.60 -37.13
N ALA A 737 -30.22 2.49 -37.28
CA ALA A 737 -30.12 3.95 -37.32
C ALA A 737 -31.27 4.83 -36.75
N SER A 738 -30.89 5.89 -36.03
CA SER A 738 -30.97 7.26 -36.59
C SER A 738 -30.50 8.31 -35.57
N GLN A 739 -29.62 9.15 -36.10
CA GLN A 739 -29.29 10.53 -35.85
C GLN A 739 -30.33 11.39 -35.12
N SER A 740 -29.89 12.26 -34.23
CA SER A 740 -30.17 13.70 -34.36
C SER A 740 -29.20 14.54 -33.55
N ALA A 741 -28.61 15.48 -34.23
CA ALA A 741 -27.81 16.60 -33.77
C ALA A 741 -28.71 17.65 -33.07
N GLY A 742 -28.09 18.43 -32.16
CA GLY A 742 -28.72 19.64 -31.60
C GLY A 742 -27.70 20.44 -30.81
N GLU A 743 -27.16 21.46 -31.46
CA GLU A 743 -26.37 22.58 -30.94
C GLU A 743 -27.13 23.35 -29.87
N ASN A 744 -26.39 23.94 -28.90
CA ASN A 744 -26.33 25.39 -28.53
C ASN A 744 -25.64 25.52 -27.17
N ALA A 745 -24.47 26.13 -27.13
CA ALA A 745 -24.15 27.56 -27.00
C ALA A 745 -24.39 28.16 -25.61
N SER A 746 -23.24 28.55 -25.02
CA SER A 746 -22.95 29.76 -24.20
C SER A 746 -23.85 30.08 -23.01
N ASP A 747 -23.22 30.16 -21.82
CA ASP A 747 -23.11 31.44 -21.08
C ASP A 747 -22.18 31.29 -19.88
N THR A 748 -21.14 32.12 -19.89
CA THR A 748 -20.32 32.48 -18.74
C THR A 748 -20.98 33.67 -18.02
N PRO A 749 -20.86 33.79 -16.70
CA PRO A 749 -20.68 35.08 -16.10
C PRO A 749 -19.34 35.20 -15.34
N GLN A 750 -18.57 36.18 -15.74
CA GLN A 750 -17.54 36.82 -14.95
C GLN A 750 -18.15 37.41 -13.67
N GLU A 751 -17.52 37.16 -12.55
CA GLU A 751 -17.69 38.06 -11.40
C GLU A 751 -16.34 38.43 -10.81
N THR A 752 -16.24 39.72 -10.58
CA THR A 752 -15.13 40.55 -10.25
C THR A 752 -14.73 40.40 -8.78
N ALA A 753 -13.42 40.46 -8.53
CA ALA A 753 -12.81 40.65 -7.20
C ALA A 753 -13.17 41.97 -6.56
N PRO A 754 -13.15 42.10 -5.23
CA PRO A 754 -12.80 43.37 -4.58
C PRO A 754 -11.50 43.26 -3.77
N GLU A 755 -10.76 44.40 -3.89
CA GLU A 755 -9.55 44.76 -3.18
C GLU A 755 -9.72 44.81 -1.65
N ALA A 756 -8.60 44.64 -1.01
CA ALA A 756 -8.37 44.75 0.43
C ALA A 756 -8.63 46.21 1.01
N PRO A 757 -8.72 46.38 2.35
CA PRO A 757 -7.51 46.69 3.11
C PRO A 757 -7.08 45.67 4.15
#